data_fa76d9732737b27f627cba1eb4e95812
#
_entry.id   fa76d9732737b27f627cba1eb4e95812
#
_cell.length_a   1.000
_cell.length_b   1.000
_cell.length_c   1.000
_cell.angle_alpha   90.00
_cell.angle_beta   90.00
_cell.angle_gamma   90.00
#
_symmetry.space_group_name_H-M   'P 1'
#
loop_
_entity.id
_entity.type
_entity.pdbx_description
1 polymer ?
#
loop_
_entity_poly.entity_id
_entity_poly.type
_entity_poly.pdbx_seq_one_letter_code
_entity_poly.pdbx_strand_id
1 'polypeptide(L)'
;MTTPCKIIGMYIVEVWIEHPVRSLDQTYSYLSNVEILQGCRVSVPFGVKQLTGFSESCTYTEETEDEIKQRFGFSLKYISNIIDEQPLINEELHDLALWMKDQTLSTTISCFQAMLPSIVKPLGKDKHRVKEKWVKLSDEEVNLTPKQLQAYLYVQQNGKVKYSTLREMFKTIPHTLVEKNAFILFEEERDAQPIENEVMAATFALLDSQNKAMHEITDTEDAVYLLHGVTGSGKTEVYLQLAMECLKQGKQVLILVPEIALTPQMIERVSSRFHNALAIYHSGLNAQEKYEQWKLVKNNQARIVVGTRSAVFLPFDQLGLIVMDEEHDASYKQDVQPCYHARDIVIQRGKYHHCKVILGSATPSLDSYARALRHVYHLVEIKERINHCFADITLVDMKRAMMHGESFILSDTLKDKMQKQLALHKQIILLLNRRGFHSQLRCKSCQEVIRCPHCDIAMSYHRDIGKMKCHTCGYEMYVPRICPHCGSGDGFTTFGFGTERLEEEVHQMFPGVKTLRMDADTTSRKNAHAKILKAFENQEAEILLGTQMIAKGLDFPNVTLVGIINGDEGLNRTDFRSAEATFDLLMQASGRSGRKDTNGEVVIQVFDPSHYVVQCTKEQNYEKFFMHEMQFRKAGQYPPYTYLIAITVSSTQQNKVDHTSLLLMHHLQGNFKVIGIISLLKKKDLYRQRILLKGKNLDEMRKQVKNVLTDTEMDINTIRIDVNPLTLD
;
A
#
# COMPACT_ATOMS: atom_id res chain seq x y z
N MET A 1 -68.43 -12.44 0.27
CA MET A 1 -67.47 -11.35 0.22
C MET A 1 -66.09 -11.99 0.32
N THR A 2 -65.50 -12.31 -0.79
CA THR A 2 -64.16 -12.86 -0.90
C THR A 2 -63.16 -11.73 -0.80
N THR A 3 -62.39 -11.72 0.28
CA THR A 3 -61.23 -10.82 0.46
C THR A 3 -60.25 -11.08 -0.68
N PRO A 4 -59.81 -10.05 -1.41
CA PRO A 4 -58.80 -10.29 -2.44
C PRO A 4 -57.49 -10.70 -1.74
N CYS A 5 -57.00 -11.88 -2.10
CA CYS A 5 -55.63 -12.32 -1.80
C CYS A 5 -54.70 -11.21 -2.32
N LYS A 6 -53.99 -10.52 -1.42
CA LYS A 6 -52.86 -9.68 -1.81
C LYS A 6 -51.89 -10.62 -2.51
N ILE A 7 -51.73 -10.45 -3.80
CA ILE A 7 -50.62 -11.03 -4.52
C ILE A 7 -49.35 -10.46 -3.88
N ILE A 8 -48.70 -11.25 -3.04
CA ILE A 8 -47.40 -10.90 -2.48
C ILE A 8 -46.45 -11.08 -3.67
N GLY A 9 -46.05 -9.96 -4.24
CA GLY A 9 -45.12 -9.97 -5.37
C GLY A 9 -43.83 -10.66 -4.98
N MET A 10 -43.25 -11.36 -5.94
CA MET A 10 -42.01 -12.13 -5.79
C MET A 10 -40.90 -11.41 -6.53
N TYR A 11 -39.68 -11.50 -6.01
CA TYR A 11 -38.49 -10.90 -6.63
C TYR A 11 -37.52 -12.00 -7.01
N ILE A 12 -36.92 -11.88 -8.19
CA ILE A 12 -35.74 -12.66 -8.61
C ILE A 12 -34.53 -11.80 -8.34
N VAL A 13 -33.62 -12.33 -7.50
CA VAL A 13 -32.40 -11.64 -7.07
C VAL A 13 -31.20 -12.38 -7.61
N GLU A 14 -30.36 -11.68 -8.40
CA GLU A 14 -29.05 -12.17 -8.81
C GLU A 14 -28.03 -11.91 -7.72
N VAL A 15 -27.22 -12.90 -7.36
CA VAL A 15 -26.31 -12.85 -6.23
C VAL A 15 -24.92 -13.35 -6.60
N TRP A 16 -23.90 -12.54 -6.34
CA TRP A 16 -22.50 -12.97 -6.33
C TRP A 16 -22.23 -13.72 -5.03
N ILE A 17 -21.98 -15.03 -5.10
CA ILE A 17 -21.67 -15.82 -3.90
C ILE A 17 -20.22 -15.60 -3.46
N GLU A 18 -19.99 -15.61 -2.15
CA GLU A 18 -18.67 -15.38 -1.56
C GLU A 18 -17.77 -16.61 -1.65
N HIS A 19 -17.36 -16.94 -2.86
CA HIS A 19 -16.40 -17.98 -3.14
C HIS A 19 -15.43 -17.50 -4.25
N PRO A 20 -14.18 -17.11 -3.90
CA PRO A 20 -13.27 -16.46 -4.85
C PRO A 20 -12.63 -17.44 -5.83
N VAL A 21 -13.39 -18.44 -6.28
CA VAL A 21 -12.97 -19.41 -7.29
C VAL A 21 -13.46 -18.98 -8.65
N ARG A 22 -12.57 -18.97 -9.64
CA ARG A 22 -12.86 -18.47 -11.00
C ARG A 22 -14.02 -19.22 -11.68
N SER A 23 -14.14 -20.51 -11.47
CA SER A 23 -15.25 -21.32 -12.02
C SER A 23 -16.63 -20.95 -11.48
N LEU A 24 -16.69 -20.20 -10.37
CA LEU A 24 -17.91 -19.73 -9.71
C LEU A 24 -18.10 -18.21 -9.84
N ASP A 25 -17.29 -17.53 -10.65
CA ASP A 25 -17.35 -16.08 -10.85
C ASP A 25 -18.47 -15.66 -11.81
N GLN A 26 -19.69 -15.97 -11.38
CA GLN A 26 -20.96 -15.64 -12.04
C GLN A 26 -22.03 -15.36 -11.00
N THR A 27 -23.12 -14.72 -11.39
CA THR A 27 -24.28 -14.55 -10.53
C THR A 27 -25.12 -15.84 -10.48
N TYR A 28 -25.85 -15.99 -9.38
CA TYR A 28 -26.80 -17.09 -9.16
C TYR A 28 -28.14 -16.48 -8.77
N SER A 29 -29.22 -17.00 -9.38
CA SER A 29 -30.57 -16.50 -9.20
C SER A 29 -31.24 -17.12 -7.98
N TYR A 30 -31.86 -16.29 -7.14
CA TYR A 30 -32.60 -16.66 -5.95
C TYR A 30 -33.95 -15.94 -5.91
N LEU A 31 -34.90 -16.45 -5.10
CA LEU A 31 -36.18 -15.79 -4.84
C LEU A 31 -36.13 -14.98 -3.54
N SER A 32 -36.88 -13.88 -3.51
CA SER A 32 -37.10 -13.05 -2.31
C SER A 32 -38.56 -12.59 -2.27
N ASN A 33 -39.11 -12.47 -1.06
CA ASN A 33 -40.43 -11.87 -0.83
C ASN A 33 -40.38 -10.34 -0.66
N VAL A 34 -39.18 -9.77 -0.62
CA VAL A 34 -38.95 -8.33 -0.45
C VAL A 34 -37.90 -7.86 -1.43
N GLU A 35 -37.98 -6.61 -1.81
CA GLU A 35 -36.96 -5.95 -2.63
C GLU A 35 -35.63 -5.86 -1.87
N ILE A 36 -34.52 -6.13 -2.58
CA ILE A 36 -33.17 -6.09 -2.03
C ILE A 36 -32.35 -5.13 -2.89
N LEU A 37 -31.74 -4.13 -2.26
CA LEU A 37 -30.90 -3.15 -2.94
C LEU A 37 -29.60 -3.79 -3.40
N GLN A 38 -29.06 -3.35 -4.56
CA GLN A 38 -27.75 -3.77 -5.07
C GLN A 38 -26.65 -3.49 -4.04
N GLY A 39 -25.69 -4.43 -3.89
CA GLY A 39 -24.57 -4.28 -2.96
C GLY A 39 -24.88 -4.62 -1.50
N CYS A 40 -26.08 -5.12 -1.18
CA CYS A 40 -26.42 -5.69 0.12
C CYS A 40 -25.91 -7.12 0.26
N ARG A 41 -25.49 -7.50 1.47
CA ARG A 41 -25.16 -8.89 1.76
C ARG A 41 -26.43 -9.68 2.06
N VAL A 42 -26.45 -10.89 1.51
CA VAL A 42 -27.53 -11.86 1.73
C VAL A 42 -26.96 -13.22 2.08
N SER A 43 -27.70 -14.00 2.86
CA SER A 43 -27.36 -15.39 3.10
C SER A 43 -28.17 -16.28 2.18
N VAL A 44 -27.49 -17.11 1.40
CA VAL A 44 -28.09 -17.96 0.36
C VAL A 44 -27.72 -19.42 0.51
N PRO A 45 -28.64 -20.36 0.23
CA PRO A 45 -28.33 -21.78 0.22
C PRO A 45 -27.56 -22.13 -1.08
N PHE A 46 -26.33 -22.65 -0.94
CA PHE A 46 -25.49 -23.10 -2.04
C PHE A 46 -25.04 -24.54 -1.82
N GLY A 47 -25.55 -25.47 -2.62
CA GLY A 47 -25.40 -26.92 -2.36
C GLY A 47 -26.01 -27.29 -1.00
N VAL A 48 -25.19 -27.84 -0.11
CA VAL A 48 -25.56 -28.20 1.28
C VAL A 48 -25.16 -27.16 2.32
N LYS A 49 -24.53 -26.05 1.88
CA LYS A 49 -24.02 -25.00 2.77
C LYS A 49 -24.85 -23.72 2.64
N GLN A 50 -24.82 -22.92 3.68
CA GLN A 50 -25.21 -21.51 3.63
C GLN A 50 -23.97 -20.68 3.33
N LEU A 51 -24.06 -19.83 2.32
CA LEU A 51 -23.00 -18.89 1.97
C LEU A 51 -23.53 -17.46 2.04
N THR A 52 -22.63 -16.53 2.26
CA THR A 52 -22.94 -15.11 2.08
C THR A 52 -22.71 -14.73 0.63
N GLY A 53 -23.53 -13.83 0.11
CA GLY A 53 -23.34 -13.24 -1.21
C GLY A 53 -23.66 -11.76 -1.19
N PHE A 54 -23.42 -11.10 -2.33
CA PHE A 54 -23.79 -9.72 -2.58
C PHE A 54 -24.85 -9.67 -3.67
N SER A 55 -25.93 -8.96 -3.43
CA SER A 55 -26.99 -8.72 -4.42
C SER A 55 -26.44 -7.92 -5.61
N GLU A 56 -26.66 -8.40 -6.81
CA GLU A 56 -26.33 -7.72 -8.07
C GLU A 56 -27.51 -6.97 -8.62
N SER A 57 -28.66 -7.64 -8.73
CA SER A 57 -29.90 -7.05 -9.21
C SER A 57 -31.10 -7.70 -8.53
N CYS A 58 -32.20 -6.97 -8.48
CA CYS A 58 -33.44 -7.43 -7.90
C CYS A 58 -34.59 -7.03 -8.85
N THR A 59 -35.26 -8.01 -9.43
CA THR A 59 -36.32 -7.79 -10.41
C THR A 59 -37.64 -8.33 -9.90
N TYR A 60 -38.65 -7.48 -9.85
CA TYR A 60 -40.01 -7.89 -9.54
C TYR A 60 -40.58 -8.81 -10.62
N THR A 61 -41.29 -9.84 -10.21
CA THR A 61 -41.99 -10.75 -11.13
C THR A 61 -43.39 -11.08 -10.62
N GLU A 62 -44.32 -11.20 -11.57
CA GLU A 62 -45.68 -11.71 -11.30
C GLU A 62 -45.79 -13.19 -11.64
N GLU A 63 -44.71 -13.82 -12.16
CA GLU A 63 -44.64 -15.24 -12.47
C GLU A 63 -44.80 -16.07 -11.21
N THR A 64 -45.50 -17.18 -11.31
CA THR A 64 -45.57 -18.20 -10.27
C THR A 64 -44.28 -19.00 -10.17
N GLU A 65 -44.04 -19.67 -9.04
CA GLU A 65 -42.84 -20.52 -8.87
C GLU A 65 -42.74 -21.61 -9.96
N ASP A 66 -43.87 -22.13 -10.44
CA ASP A 66 -43.90 -23.13 -11.49
C ASP A 66 -43.51 -22.53 -12.88
N GLU A 67 -43.96 -21.33 -13.20
CA GLU A 67 -43.56 -20.60 -14.42
C GLU A 67 -42.06 -20.24 -14.37
N ILE A 68 -41.57 -19.77 -13.23
CA ILE A 68 -40.13 -19.51 -13.00
C ILE A 68 -39.34 -20.79 -13.18
N LYS A 69 -39.80 -21.91 -12.61
CA LYS A 69 -39.14 -23.23 -12.77
C LYS A 69 -39.10 -23.68 -14.23
N GLN A 70 -40.15 -23.42 -14.99
CA GLN A 70 -40.14 -23.72 -16.44
C GLN A 70 -39.13 -22.86 -17.19
N ARG A 71 -39.03 -21.56 -16.87
CA ARG A 71 -38.11 -20.63 -17.50
C ARG A 71 -36.64 -20.97 -17.19
N PHE A 72 -36.31 -21.32 -15.97
CA PHE A 72 -34.94 -21.62 -15.52
C PHE A 72 -34.54 -23.10 -15.72
N GLY A 73 -35.54 -24.00 -15.91
CA GLY A 73 -35.31 -25.46 -15.99
C GLY A 73 -35.10 -26.13 -14.62
N PHE A 74 -35.11 -25.39 -13.53
CA PHE A 74 -34.99 -25.87 -12.15
C PHE A 74 -35.67 -24.91 -11.17
N SER A 75 -35.98 -25.38 -9.96
CA SER A 75 -36.58 -24.55 -8.93
C SER A 75 -35.54 -23.64 -8.28
N LEU A 76 -35.78 -22.33 -8.30
CA LEU A 76 -34.97 -21.36 -7.56
C LEU A 76 -35.20 -21.52 -6.06
N LYS A 77 -34.16 -21.32 -5.28
CA LYS A 77 -34.23 -21.31 -3.80
C LYS A 77 -34.43 -19.90 -3.29
N TYR A 78 -35.08 -19.79 -2.12
CA TYR A 78 -35.22 -18.49 -1.45
C TYR A 78 -33.93 -18.05 -0.76
N ILE A 79 -33.72 -16.73 -0.72
CA ILE A 79 -32.73 -16.09 0.13
C ILE A 79 -33.11 -16.40 1.59
N SER A 80 -32.15 -16.92 2.35
CA SER A 80 -32.38 -17.36 3.74
C SER A 80 -32.46 -16.19 4.71
N ASN A 81 -31.65 -15.16 4.50
CA ASN A 81 -31.63 -13.97 5.34
C ASN A 81 -31.01 -12.77 4.60
N ILE A 82 -31.52 -11.58 4.86
CA ILE A 82 -30.94 -10.30 4.43
C ILE A 82 -30.07 -9.79 5.58
N ILE A 83 -28.80 -9.62 5.33
CA ILE A 83 -27.83 -9.25 6.37
C ILE A 83 -27.74 -7.74 6.54
N ASP A 84 -27.85 -6.99 5.44
CA ASP A 84 -27.74 -5.53 5.43
C ASP A 84 -29.03 -4.91 4.87
N GLU A 85 -29.55 -3.90 5.57
CA GLU A 85 -30.70 -3.09 5.11
C GLU A 85 -30.28 -2.03 4.08
N GLN A 86 -29.01 -1.60 4.12
CA GLN A 86 -28.42 -0.62 3.22
C GLN A 86 -27.16 -1.19 2.54
N PRO A 87 -26.90 -0.86 1.27
CA PRO A 87 -25.75 -1.34 0.54
C PRO A 87 -24.45 -1.08 1.28
N LEU A 88 -23.57 -2.09 1.40
CA LEU A 88 -22.20 -1.91 1.84
C LEU A 88 -21.32 -1.43 0.70
N ILE A 89 -21.63 -1.85 -0.52
CA ILE A 89 -20.97 -1.46 -1.76
C ILE A 89 -21.96 -0.57 -2.49
N ASN A 90 -21.65 0.73 -2.60
CA ASN A 90 -22.45 1.69 -3.36
C ASN A 90 -22.22 1.49 -4.87
N GLU A 91 -23.00 2.17 -5.71
CA GLU A 91 -22.94 2.06 -7.18
C GLU A 91 -21.53 2.32 -7.72
N GLU A 92 -20.84 3.38 -7.25
CA GLU A 92 -19.46 3.67 -7.64
C GLU A 92 -18.51 2.50 -7.36
N LEU A 93 -18.52 1.97 -6.14
CA LEU A 93 -17.64 0.88 -5.75
C LEU A 93 -18.00 -0.43 -6.47
N HIS A 94 -19.27 -0.63 -6.81
CA HIS A 94 -19.71 -1.75 -7.62
C HIS A 94 -19.11 -1.67 -9.03
N ASP A 95 -19.28 -0.54 -9.72
CA ASP A 95 -18.71 -0.31 -11.06
C ASP A 95 -17.18 -0.39 -11.04
N LEU A 96 -16.56 0.17 -10.00
CA LEU A 96 -15.12 0.08 -9.77
C LEU A 96 -14.66 -1.36 -9.60
N ALA A 97 -15.44 -2.21 -8.93
CA ALA A 97 -15.10 -3.62 -8.75
C ALA A 97 -15.15 -4.40 -10.07
N LEU A 98 -16.17 -4.16 -10.90
CA LEU A 98 -16.28 -4.77 -12.23
C LEU A 98 -15.14 -4.30 -13.14
N TRP A 99 -14.82 -3.00 -13.14
CA TRP A 99 -13.66 -2.47 -13.85
C TRP A 99 -12.36 -3.11 -13.34
N MET A 100 -12.14 -3.18 -12.03
CA MET A 100 -10.94 -3.75 -11.42
C MET A 100 -10.79 -5.23 -11.73
N LYS A 101 -11.89 -6.01 -11.77
CA LYS A 101 -11.92 -7.40 -12.22
C LYS A 101 -11.29 -7.57 -13.60
N ASP A 102 -11.70 -6.76 -14.56
CA ASP A 102 -11.18 -6.82 -15.93
C ASP A 102 -9.74 -6.32 -16.03
N GLN A 103 -9.37 -5.26 -15.26
CA GLN A 103 -8.00 -4.73 -15.26
C GLN A 103 -6.98 -5.69 -14.66
N THR A 104 -7.36 -6.42 -13.61
CA THR A 104 -6.45 -7.30 -12.85
C THR A 104 -6.64 -8.78 -13.14
N LEU A 105 -7.60 -9.13 -14.00
CA LEU A 105 -8.01 -10.52 -14.29
C LEU A 105 -8.30 -11.30 -12.99
N SER A 106 -9.00 -10.69 -12.06
CA SER A 106 -9.42 -11.26 -10.78
C SER A 106 -10.89 -11.67 -10.82
N THR A 107 -11.41 -12.24 -9.71
CA THR A 107 -12.84 -12.52 -9.56
C THR A 107 -13.58 -11.32 -8.97
N THR A 108 -14.86 -11.18 -9.28
CA THR A 108 -15.73 -10.11 -8.76
C THR A 108 -15.71 -10.09 -7.22
N ILE A 109 -15.86 -11.25 -6.61
CA ILE A 109 -15.85 -11.39 -5.15
C ILE A 109 -14.51 -10.98 -4.53
N SER A 110 -13.38 -11.31 -5.17
CA SER A 110 -12.06 -10.84 -4.68
C SER A 110 -11.98 -9.31 -4.70
N CYS A 111 -12.59 -8.67 -5.70
CA CYS A 111 -12.66 -7.21 -5.79
C CYS A 111 -13.53 -6.61 -4.67
N PHE A 112 -14.73 -7.14 -4.45
CA PHE A 112 -15.58 -6.71 -3.32
C PHE A 112 -14.89 -6.90 -1.97
N GLN A 113 -14.25 -8.05 -1.76
CA GLN A 113 -13.49 -8.31 -0.53
C GLN A 113 -12.32 -7.35 -0.32
N ALA A 114 -11.65 -6.89 -1.38
CA ALA A 114 -10.58 -5.91 -1.26
C ALA A 114 -11.08 -4.54 -0.79
N MET A 115 -12.32 -4.19 -1.09
CA MET A 115 -12.93 -2.88 -0.80
C MET A 115 -13.49 -2.77 0.63
N LEU A 116 -13.79 -3.88 1.27
CA LEU A 116 -14.51 -3.88 2.55
C LEU A 116 -13.56 -4.07 3.76
N PRO A 117 -13.87 -3.43 4.90
CA PRO A 117 -13.22 -3.73 6.17
C PRO A 117 -13.40 -5.21 6.56
N SER A 118 -12.39 -5.80 7.19
CA SER A 118 -12.41 -7.24 7.52
C SER A 118 -13.59 -7.69 8.39
N ILE A 119 -14.15 -6.80 9.19
CA ILE A 119 -15.27 -7.10 10.10
C ILE A 119 -16.60 -7.33 9.36
N VAL A 120 -16.77 -6.71 8.19
CA VAL A 120 -17.97 -6.87 7.35
C VAL A 120 -17.75 -7.85 6.20
N LYS A 121 -16.53 -8.41 6.07
CA LYS A 121 -16.30 -9.51 5.15
C LYS A 121 -16.99 -10.76 5.71
N PRO A 122 -17.67 -11.53 4.89
CA PRO A 122 -18.16 -12.83 5.30
C PRO A 122 -16.94 -13.73 5.58
N LEU A 123 -16.74 -14.06 6.81
CA LEU A 123 -15.75 -15.01 7.25
C LEU A 123 -16.56 -16.13 7.89
N GLY A 124 -16.25 -17.39 7.63
CA GLY A 124 -16.96 -18.55 8.13
C GLY A 124 -17.02 -18.72 9.66
N LYS A 125 -16.78 -17.67 10.41
CA LYS A 125 -17.06 -17.48 11.84
C LYS A 125 -17.45 -16.02 12.02
N ASP A 126 -18.66 -15.76 12.50
CA ASP A 126 -19.14 -14.44 12.90
C ASP A 126 -18.13 -13.78 13.84
N LYS A 127 -17.39 -12.83 13.36
CA LYS A 127 -16.66 -11.91 14.24
C LYS A 127 -17.69 -10.92 14.76
N HIS A 128 -18.15 -11.13 15.99
CA HIS A 128 -19.06 -10.21 16.65
C HIS A 128 -18.50 -8.79 16.60
N ARG A 129 -19.29 -7.86 16.08
CA ARG A 129 -19.05 -6.42 16.21
C ARG A 129 -18.93 -6.10 17.68
N VAL A 130 -17.96 -5.29 18.05
CA VAL A 130 -17.83 -4.87 19.45
C VAL A 130 -19.05 -4.01 19.77
N LYS A 131 -19.93 -4.56 20.60
CA LYS A 131 -21.09 -3.85 21.12
C LYS A 131 -20.73 -3.25 22.47
N GLU A 132 -21.08 -2.00 22.68
CA GLU A 132 -20.97 -1.34 23.98
C GLU A 132 -22.32 -1.45 24.71
N LYS A 133 -22.24 -1.69 26.01
CA LYS A 133 -23.43 -1.72 26.86
C LYS A 133 -23.79 -0.28 27.27
N TRP A 134 -25.01 0.09 26.98
CA TRP A 134 -25.59 1.39 27.29
C TRP A 134 -26.76 1.22 28.25
N VAL A 135 -27.06 2.29 28.98
CA VAL A 135 -28.17 2.35 29.94
C VAL A 135 -29.02 3.55 29.61
N LYS A 136 -30.35 3.36 29.62
CA LYS A 136 -31.36 4.41 29.62
C LYS A 136 -32.34 4.17 30.74
N LEU A 137 -33.14 5.20 31.08
CA LEU A 137 -34.17 5.05 32.07
C LEU A 137 -35.29 4.11 31.59
N SER A 138 -35.89 3.40 32.52
CA SER A 138 -37.14 2.68 32.33
C SER A 138 -38.31 3.60 32.69
N ASP A 139 -39.49 3.30 32.15
CA ASP A 139 -40.73 4.00 32.50
C ASP A 139 -41.35 3.49 33.80
N GLU A 140 -40.70 2.55 34.49
CA GLU A 140 -41.21 1.99 35.75
C GLU A 140 -40.84 2.88 36.96
N GLU A 141 -41.84 3.14 37.84
CA GLU A 141 -41.58 3.82 39.13
C GLU A 141 -40.92 2.87 40.13
N VAL A 142 -39.72 3.19 40.56
CA VAL A 142 -38.90 2.38 41.46
C VAL A 142 -38.49 3.18 42.69
N ASN A 143 -38.62 2.59 43.89
CA ASN A 143 -38.10 3.21 45.12
C ASN A 143 -36.59 3.20 45.17
N LEU A 144 -35.96 4.39 45.14
CA LEU A 144 -34.52 4.61 45.07
C LEU A 144 -33.96 5.12 46.40
N THR A 145 -32.81 4.57 46.79
CA THR A 145 -32.02 5.14 47.91
C THR A 145 -31.34 6.43 47.44
N PRO A 146 -30.87 7.31 48.36
CA PRO A 146 -30.23 8.57 47.99
C PRO A 146 -29.02 8.41 47.05
N LYS A 147 -28.23 7.34 47.20
CA LYS A 147 -27.11 7.04 46.29
C LYS A 147 -27.58 6.52 44.91
N GLN A 148 -28.65 5.74 44.89
CA GLN A 148 -29.24 5.25 43.65
C GLN A 148 -29.91 6.40 42.88
N LEU A 149 -30.53 7.36 43.58
CA LEU A 149 -31.10 8.55 42.98
C LEU A 149 -30.08 9.42 42.26
N GLN A 150 -28.84 9.53 42.77
CA GLN A 150 -27.78 10.25 42.08
C GLN A 150 -27.45 9.62 40.71
N ALA A 151 -27.28 8.30 40.65
CA ALA A 151 -27.04 7.60 39.39
C ALA A 151 -28.24 7.71 38.42
N TYR A 152 -29.48 7.67 38.97
CA TYR A 152 -30.71 7.82 38.18
C TYR A 152 -30.80 9.23 37.56
N LEU A 153 -30.58 10.27 38.34
CA LEU A 153 -30.59 11.66 37.86
C LEU A 153 -29.50 11.92 36.83
N TYR A 154 -28.31 11.29 36.98
CA TYR A 154 -27.25 11.39 36.00
C TYR A 154 -27.64 10.82 34.64
N VAL A 155 -28.31 9.65 34.60
CA VAL A 155 -28.83 9.07 33.37
C VAL A 155 -29.99 9.89 32.81
N GLN A 156 -30.86 10.47 33.69
CA GLN A 156 -31.96 11.34 33.29
C GLN A 156 -31.47 12.60 32.55
N GLN A 157 -30.40 13.22 33.04
CA GLN A 157 -29.81 14.42 32.45
C GLN A 157 -29.15 14.15 31.10
N ASN A 158 -28.55 12.96 30.94
CA ASN A 158 -27.78 12.60 29.75
C ASN A 158 -28.56 11.73 28.74
N GLY A 159 -29.79 11.35 29.02
CA GLY A 159 -30.68 10.52 28.20
C GLY A 159 -30.21 9.05 28.14
N LYS A 160 -29.02 8.78 27.60
CA LYS A 160 -28.36 7.47 27.62
C LYS A 160 -26.91 7.59 28.03
N VAL A 161 -26.38 6.62 28.80
CA VAL A 161 -25.00 6.64 29.32
C VAL A 161 -24.35 5.27 29.16
N LYS A 162 -23.04 5.23 28.84
CA LYS A 162 -22.28 3.96 28.80
C LYS A 162 -22.29 3.29 30.17
N TYR A 163 -22.56 1.99 30.17
CA TYR A 163 -22.59 1.20 31.40
C TYR A 163 -21.22 1.16 32.12
N SER A 164 -20.11 1.16 31.35
CA SER A 164 -18.74 1.24 31.89
C SER A 164 -18.52 2.55 32.66
N THR A 165 -18.91 3.68 32.09
CA THR A 165 -18.78 5.02 32.72
C THR A 165 -19.59 5.10 34.01
N LEU A 166 -20.82 4.56 34.00
CA LEU A 166 -21.64 4.51 35.22
C LEU A 166 -21.00 3.61 36.29
N ARG A 167 -20.37 2.48 35.91
CA ARG A 167 -19.68 1.61 36.84
C ARG A 167 -18.42 2.25 37.42
N GLU A 168 -17.70 3.05 36.68
CA GLU A 168 -16.55 3.81 37.19
C GLU A 168 -17.00 4.85 38.22
N MET A 169 -18.10 5.57 37.96
CA MET A 169 -18.62 6.62 38.83
C MET A 169 -19.38 6.08 40.06
N PHE A 170 -20.23 5.07 39.87
CA PHE A 170 -21.17 4.59 40.88
C PHE A 170 -20.96 3.13 41.29
N LYS A 171 -19.87 2.52 40.91
CA LYS A 171 -19.44 1.13 41.25
C LYS A 171 -20.52 0.08 40.95
N THR A 172 -21.13 -0.50 41.98
CA THR A 172 -22.13 -1.58 41.89
C THR A 172 -23.57 -1.07 41.68
N ILE A 173 -23.84 0.21 41.90
CA ILE A 173 -25.17 0.79 41.85
C ILE A 173 -25.86 0.61 40.48
N PRO A 174 -25.21 0.81 39.33
CA PRO A 174 -25.84 0.61 38.03
C PRO A 174 -26.38 -0.82 37.83
N HIS A 175 -25.67 -1.83 38.33
CA HIS A 175 -26.14 -3.22 38.28
C HIS A 175 -27.44 -3.41 39.08
N THR A 176 -27.47 -2.91 40.31
CA THR A 176 -28.67 -2.96 41.17
C THR A 176 -29.87 -2.22 40.58
N LEU A 177 -29.62 -1.12 39.85
CA LEU A 177 -30.71 -0.36 39.17
C LEU A 177 -31.24 -1.08 37.93
N VAL A 178 -30.42 -1.87 37.25
CA VAL A 178 -30.86 -2.76 36.19
C VAL A 178 -31.69 -3.91 36.77
N GLU A 179 -31.27 -4.54 37.87
CA GLU A 179 -32.04 -5.60 38.56
C GLU A 179 -33.36 -5.13 39.09
N LYS A 180 -33.47 -3.84 39.47
CA LYS A 180 -34.74 -3.20 39.91
C LYS A 180 -35.59 -2.69 38.77
N ASN A 181 -35.24 -2.94 37.50
CA ASN A 181 -35.90 -2.40 36.32
C ASN A 181 -35.95 -0.85 36.24
N ALA A 182 -35.16 -0.12 37.06
CA ALA A 182 -35.05 1.32 36.94
C ALA A 182 -34.22 1.74 35.72
N PHE A 183 -33.30 0.87 35.30
CA PHE A 183 -32.46 1.05 34.11
C PHE A 183 -32.70 -0.07 33.08
N ILE A 184 -32.81 0.29 31.83
CA ILE A 184 -32.80 -0.64 30.70
C ILE A 184 -31.38 -0.71 30.17
N LEU A 185 -30.77 -1.91 30.31
CA LEU A 185 -29.48 -2.21 29.72
C LEU A 185 -29.69 -2.69 28.28
N PHE A 186 -29.02 -2.08 27.32
CA PHE A 186 -29.08 -2.48 25.92
C PHE A 186 -27.70 -2.38 25.29
N GLU A 187 -27.52 -3.05 24.17
CA GLU A 187 -26.25 -3.07 23.44
C GLU A 187 -26.38 -2.23 22.18
N GLU A 188 -25.50 -1.26 22.01
CA GLU A 188 -25.32 -0.50 20.78
C GLU A 188 -23.96 -0.80 20.16
N GLU A 189 -23.87 -0.77 18.84
CA GLU A 189 -22.57 -0.79 18.17
C GLU A 189 -21.77 0.44 18.60
N ARG A 190 -20.46 0.22 18.83
CA ARG A 190 -19.54 1.33 19.14
C ARG A 190 -19.49 2.29 17.96
N ASP A 191 -19.97 3.51 18.15
CA ASP A 191 -19.78 4.59 17.18
C ASP A 191 -18.45 5.28 17.37
N ALA A 192 -17.75 5.52 16.26
CA ALA A 192 -16.57 6.36 16.26
C ALA A 192 -16.97 7.77 16.69
N GLN A 193 -16.36 8.28 17.74
CA GLN A 193 -16.52 9.69 18.08
C GLN A 193 -15.62 10.53 17.18
N PRO A 194 -16.11 11.60 16.54
CA PRO A 194 -15.26 12.58 15.89
C PRO A 194 -14.21 13.08 16.87
N ILE A 195 -12.99 13.32 16.38
CA ILE A 195 -11.92 13.88 17.21
C ILE A 195 -12.32 15.31 17.57
N GLU A 196 -12.74 15.54 18.81
CA GLU A 196 -13.09 16.87 19.32
C GLU A 196 -11.81 17.67 19.62
N ASN A 197 -11.43 18.59 18.73
CA ASN A 197 -10.45 19.62 19.00
C ASN A 197 -10.80 20.91 18.25
N GLU A 198 -10.95 22.01 18.96
CA GLU A 198 -11.44 23.31 18.47
C GLU A 198 -10.34 24.32 18.13
N VAL A 199 -9.19 23.96 17.60
CA VAL A 199 -8.18 24.96 17.23
C VAL A 199 -7.88 24.90 15.74
N MET A 200 -8.26 25.92 15.00
CA MET A 200 -7.79 26.11 13.62
C MET A 200 -6.31 26.50 13.67
N ALA A 201 -5.44 25.58 13.26
CA ALA A 201 -4.03 25.90 13.08
C ALA A 201 -3.86 26.94 11.97
N ALA A 202 -2.92 27.87 12.18
CA ALA A 202 -2.61 28.89 11.18
C ALA A 202 -2.21 28.23 9.84
N THR A 203 -2.78 28.73 8.75
CA THR A 203 -2.34 28.39 7.40
C THR A 203 -0.97 29.04 7.16
N PHE A 204 0.02 28.24 6.79
CA PHE A 204 1.29 28.79 6.37
C PHE A 204 1.10 29.52 5.03
N ALA A 205 1.73 30.69 4.89
CA ALA A 205 1.77 31.36 3.59
C ALA A 205 2.58 30.52 2.60
N LEU A 206 2.02 30.29 1.42
CA LEU A 206 2.72 29.59 0.36
C LEU A 206 3.84 30.48 -0.21
N LEU A 207 4.95 29.85 -0.58
CA LEU A 207 5.98 30.49 -1.38
C LEU A 207 5.48 30.75 -2.81
N ASP A 208 6.13 31.67 -3.53
CA ASP A 208 5.71 32.02 -4.90
C ASP A 208 5.66 30.80 -5.84
N SER A 209 6.62 29.91 -5.74
CA SER A 209 6.64 28.66 -6.53
C SER A 209 5.49 27.69 -6.16
N GLN A 210 5.11 27.62 -4.89
CA GLN A 210 3.98 26.83 -4.41
C GLN A 210 2.64 27.47 -4.84
N ASN A 211 2.53 28.79 -4.74
CA ASN A 211 1.36 29.54 -5.23
C ASN A 211 1.14 29.32 -6.73
N LYS A 212 2.20 29.42 -7.53
CA LYS A 212 2.13 29.14 -8.97
C LYS A 212 1.62 27.72 -9.24
N ALA A 213 2.18 26.73 -8.56
CA ALA A 213 1.74 25.34 -8.71
C ALA A 213 0.27 25.14 -8.30
N MET A 214 -0.17 25.81 -7.22
CA MET A 214 -1.56 25.77 -6.78
C MET A 214 -2.50 26.40 -7.82
N HIS A 215 -2.18 27.59 -8.34
CA HIS A 215 -2.95 28.26 -9.39
C HIS A 215 -3.00 27.43 -10.67
N GLU A 216 -1.87 26.86 -11.11
CA GLU A 216 -1.82 25.97 -12.27
C GLU A 216 -2.74 24.77 -12.13
N ILE A 217 -2.81 24.15 -10.93
CA ILE A 217 -3.73 23.06 -10.65
C ILE A 217 -5.19 23.54 -10.61
N THR A 218 -5.48 24.72 -10.04
CA THR A 218 -6.86 25.23 -9.90
C THR A 218 -7.44 25.73 -11.21
N ASP A 219 -6.65 26.42 -12.00
CA ASP A 219 -7.09 27.18 -13.19
C ASP A 219 -7.18 26.31 -14.46
N THR A 220 -6.59 25.12 -14.46
CA THR A 220 -6.67 24.17 -15.58
C THR A 220 -7.75 23.11 -15.35
N GLU A 221 -8.31 22.57 -16.44
CA GLU A 221 -9.40 21.58 -16.40
C GLU A 221 -8.91 20.12 -16.53
N ASP A 222 -7.59 19.90 -16.47
CA ASP A 222 -7.03 18.56 -16.55
C ASP A 222 -7.51 17.69 -15.39
N ALA A 223 -7.71 16.39 -15.65
CA ALA A 223 -8.19 15.47 -14.65
C ALA A 223 -7.06 14.91 -13.75
N VAL A 224 -5.82 14.79 -14.28
CA VAL A 224 -4.69 14.18 -13.58
C VAL A 224 -3.46 15.08 -13.67
N TYR A 225 -2.91 15.44 -12.54
CA TYR A 225 -1.71 16.27 -12.39
C TYR A 225 -0.58 15.43 -11.82
N LEU A 226 0.63 15.58 -12.39
CA LEU A 226 1.87 15.11 -11.79
C LEU A 226 2.58 16.30 -11.16
N LEU A 227 2.52 16.39 -9.82
CA LEU A 227 3.25 17.42 -9.07
C LEU A 227 4.67 16.94 -8.76
N HIS A 228 5.61 17.31 -9.62
CA HIS A 228 7.02 17.02 -9.47
C HIS A 228 7.69 18.13 -8.66
N GLY A 229 7.97 17.89 -7.40
CA GLY A 229 8.62 18.87 -6.53
C GLY A 229 9.80 18.25 -5.79
N VAL A 230 10.94 18.90 -5.79
CA VAL A 230 12.13 18.43 -5.08
C VAL A 230 11.84 18.11 -3.61
N THR A 231 12.64 17.25 -2.99
CA THR A 231 12.49 16.95 -1.55
C THR A 231 12.61 18.23 -0.74
N GLY A 232 11.63 18.52 0.14
CA GLY A 232 11.61 19.76 0.93
C GLY A 232 11.05 20.99 0.18
N SER A 233 10.40 20.82 -0.98
CA SER A 233 9.69 21.89 -1.69
C SER A 233 8.34 22.28 -1.07
N GLY A 234 7.86 21.54 -0.07
CA GLY A 234 6.59 21.80 0.59
C GLY A 234 5.35 21.36 -0.16
N LYS A 235 5.43 20.35 -1.01
CA LYS A 235 4.28 19.73 -1.70
C LYS A 235 3.08 19.48 -0.78
N THR A 236 3.33 18.98 0.42
CA THR A 236 2.29 18.71 1.41
C THR A 236 1.45 19.94 1.74
N GLU A 237 2.06 21.13 1.80
CA GLU A 237 1.33 22.38 2.06
C GLU A 237 0.38 22.72 0.92
N VAL A 238 0.82 22.55 -0.34
CA VAL A 238 -0.04 22.70 -1.52
C VAL A 238 -1.23 21.76 -1.45
N TYR A 239 -1.02 20.48 -1.10
CA TYR A 239 -2.12 19.52 -0.95
C TYR A 239 -3.13 19.95 0.11
N LEU A 240 -2.66 20.40 1.28
CA LEU A 240 -3.53 20.77 2.39
C LEU A 240 -4.34 22.04 2.08
N GLN A 241 -3.78 22.99 1.32
CA GLN A 241 -4.52 24.18 0.90
C GLN A 241 -5.57 23.85 -0.18
N LEU A 242 -5.23 23.03 -1.17
CA LEU A 242 -6.20 22.53 -2.15
C LEU A 242 -7.33 21.73 -1.48
N ALA A 243 -6.98 20.92 -0.45
CA ALA A 243 -7.97 20.21 0.35
C ALA A 243 -8.92 21.15 1.09
N MET A 244 -8.41 22.25 1.67
CA MET A 244 -9.23 23.26 2.32
C MET A 244 -10.22 23.93 1.36
N GLU A 245 -9.77 24.26 0.15
CA GLU A 245 -10.64 24.85 -0.89
C GLU A 245 -11.74 23.87 -1.31
N CYS A 246 -11.40 22.62 -1.49
CA CYS A 246 -12.34 21.56 -1.82
C CYS A 246 -13.41 21.38 -0.72
N LEU A 247 -12.99 21.37 0.56
CA LEU A 247 -13.90 21.27 1.71
C LEU A 247 -14.85 22.48 1.83
N LYS A 248 -14.38 23.71 1.50
CA LYS A 248 -15.24 24.88 1.44
C LYS A 248 -16.36 24.76 0.40
N GLN A 249 -16.11 24.02 -0.68
CA GLN A 249 -17.11 23.71 -1.70
C GLN A 249 -18.07 22.57 -1.27
N GLY A 250 -17.96 22.08 -0.05
CA GLY A 250 -18.80 20.99 0.48
C GLY A 250 -18.40 19.58 0.03
N LYS A 251 -17.33 19.44 -0.75
CA LYS A 251 -16.84 18.17 -1.30
C LYS A 251 -15.90 17.44 -0.34
N GLN A 252 -15.67 16.17 -0.62
CA GLN A 252 -14.78 15.29 0.15
C GLN A 252 -13.39 15.20 -0.47
N VAL A 253 -12.40 14.87 0.35
CA VAL A 253 -10.98 14.80 -0.04
C VAL A 253 -10.37 13.48 0.41
N LEU A 254 -9.64 12.82 -0.47
CA LEU A 254 -8.82 11.65 -0.18
C LEU A 254 -7.34 11.99 -0.36
N ILE A 255 -6.55 11.81 0.70
CA ILE A 255 -5.08 11.93 0.67
C ILE A 255 -4.48 10.56 0.96
N LEU A 256 -3.81 9.98 -0.02
CA LEU A 256 -3.08 8.74 0.12
C LEU A 256 -1.61 9.02 0.40
N VAL A 257 -1.06 8.32 1.38
CA VAL A 257 0.35 8.34 1.74
C VAL A 257 0.90 6.91 1.86
N PRO A 258 2.20 6.66 1.61
CA PRO A 258 2.80 5.36 1.88
C PRO A 258 2.69 4.98 3.37
N GLU A 259 2.63 3.68 3.68
CA GLU A 259 2.47 3.22 5.07
C GLU A 259 3.52 3.79 6.03
N ILE A 260 4.76 3.88 5.58
CA ILE A 260 5.88 4.41 6.37
C ILE A 260 5.90 5.94 6.46
N ALA A 261 5.19 6.64 5.57
CA ALA A 261 5.07 8.11 5.60
C ALA A 261 3.90 8.58 6.49
N LEU A 262 3.00 7.68 6.89
CA LEU A 262 1.91 7.99 7.83
C LEU A 262 2.46 8.01 9.27
N THR A 263 3.30 9.00 9.54
CA THR A 263 3.92 9.21 10.85
C THR A 263 2.98 9.94 11.80
N PRO A 264 3.20 9.86 13.13
CA PRO A 264 2.47 10.68 14.09
C PRO A 264 2.53 12.17 13.78
N GLN A 265 3.68 12.69 13.31
CA GLN A 265 3.87 14.08 12.89
C GLN A 265 2.95 14.47 11.72
N MET A 266 2.81 13.60 10.71
CA MET A 266 1.90 13.83 9.58
C MET A 266 0.44 13.84 10.04
N ILE A 267 0.07 12.89 10.88
CA ILE A 267 -1.28 12.80 11.47
C ILE A 267 -1.58 14.07 12.28
N GLU A 268 -0.67 14.50 13.13
CA GLU A 268 -0.81 15.70 13.96
C GLU A 268 -0.95 16.96 13.09
N ARG A 269 -0.13 17.09 12.04
CA ARG A 269 -0.18 18.21 11.10
C ARG A 269 -1.52 18.31 10.38
N VAL A 270 -2.10 17.19 9.99
CA VAL A 270 -3.43 17.15 9.34
C VAL A 270 -4.54 17.35 10.37
N SER A 271 -4.46 16.68 11.53
CA SER A 271 -5.46 16.78 12.59
C SER A 271 -5.57 18.22 13.13
N SER A 272 -4.45 18.90 13.34
CA SER A 272 -4.45 20.30 13.81
C SER A 272 -5.12 21.28 12.85
N ARG A 273 -5.31 20.91 11.60
CA ARG A 273 -5.93 21.77 10.57
C ARG A 273 -7.38 21.41 10.25
N PHE A 274 -7.74 20.12 10.28
CA PHE A 274 -9.04 19.63 9.79
C PHE A 274 -9.94 19.03 10.87
N HIS A 275 -9.50 18.92 12.12
CA HIS A 275 -10.27 18.51 13.31
C HIS A 275 -11.36 17.44 13.08
N ASN A 276 -12.63 17.81 13.28
CA ASN A 276 -13.78 16.90 13.28
C ASN A 276 -14.14 16.31 11.92
N ALA A 277 -13.55 16.82 10.83
CA ALA A 277 -13.83 16.32 9.47
C ALA A 277 -12.87 15.21 9.02
N LEU A 278 -11.91 14.80 9.87
CA LEU A 278 -10.82 13.89 9.49
C LEU A 278 -11.10 12.44 9.88
N ALA A 279 -10.89 11.53 8.93
CA ALA A 279 -10.72 10.10 9.19
C ALA A 279 -9.30 9.65 8.82
N ILE A 280 -8.74 8.71 9.59
CA ILE A 280 -7.41 8.14 9.37
C ILE A 280 -7.57 6.64 9.12
N TYR A 281 -7.06 6.15 7.98
CA TYR A 281 -7.28 4.77 7.56
C TYR A 281 -5.97 4.09 7.11
N HIS A 282 -5.47 3.13 7.92
CA HIS A 282 -4.20 2.46 7.65
C HIS A 282 -4.15 1.01 8.16
N SER A 283 -3.12 0.26 7.78
CA SER A 283 -2.94 -1.15 8.13
C SER A 283 -2.77 -1.41 9.63
N GLY A 284 -2.20 -0.46 10.39
CA GLY A 284 -1.98 -0.55 11.84
C GLY A 284 -3.25 -0.47 12.70
N LEU A 285 -4.38 -0.04 12.13
CA LEU A 285 -5.68 -0.07 12.80
C LEU A 285 -6.18 -1.51 12.94
N ASN A 286 -6.79 -1.82 14.08
CA ASN A 286 -7.48 -3.10 14.25
C ASN A 286 -8.78 -3.15 13.41
N ALA A 287 -9.44 -4.31 13.37
CA ALA A 287 -10.63 -4.51 12.52
C ALA A 287 -11.80 -3.59 12.90
N GLN A 288 -11.98 -3.34 14.20
CA GLN A 288 -13.04 -2.47 14.72
C GLN A 288 -12.73 -0.99 14.40
N GLU A 289 -11.51 -0.54 14.67
CA GLU A 289 -11.07 0.81 14.34
C GLU A 289 -11.23 1.12 12.83
N LYS A 290 -10.87 0.17 11.95
CA LYS A 290 -11.10 0.31 10.50
C LYS A 290 -12.57 0.45 10.15
N TYR A 291 -13.42 -0.33 10.78
CA TYR A 291 -14.87 -0.26 10.54
C TYR A 291 -15.47 1.06 11.01
N GLU A 292 -15.03 1.58 12.17
CA GLU A 292 -15.44 2.88 12.69
C GLU A 292 -15.04 4.01 11.73
N GLN A 293 -13.79 4.03 11.24
CA GLN A 293 -13.36 5.03 10.26
C GLN A 293 -14.14 4.91 8.93
N TRP A 294 -14.41 3.70 8.48
CA TRP A 294 -15.22 3.43 7.30
C TRP A 294 -16.66 3.96 7.47
N LYS A 295 -17.28 3.77 8.64
CA LYS A 295 -18.61 4.33 8.97
C LYS A 295 -18.63 5.86 8.96
N LEU A 296 -17.58 6.52 9.49
CA LEU A 296 -17.49 7.99 9.46
C LEU A 296 -17.52 8.52 8.02
N VAL A 297 -16.84 7.86 7.09
CA VAL A 297 -16.84 8.25 5.68
C VAL A 297 -18.20 7.94 5.04
N LYS A 298 -18.74 6.72 5.24
CA LYS A 298 -20.02 6.30 4.68
C LYS A 298 -21.17 7.22 5.10
N ASN A 299 -21.16 7.70 6.35
CA ASN A 299 -22.19 8.57 6.90
C ASN A 299 -21.91 10.06 6.65
N ASN A 300 -20.90 10.40 5.82
CA ASN A 300 -20.45 11.75 5.51
C ASN A 300 -20.08 12.60 6.76
N GLN A 301 -19.71 11.93 7.87
CA GLN A 301 -19.24 12.56 9.09
C GLN A 301 -17.77 12.97 8.97
N ALA A 302 -16.95 12.22 8.22
CA ALA A 302 -15.60 12.59 7.85
C ALA A 302 -15.57 12.99 6.36
N ARG A 303 -15.12 14.22 6.09
CA ARG A 303 -15.03 14.77 4.73
C ARG A 303 -13.61 14.79 4.17
N ILE A 304 -12.61 14.62 5.02
CA ILE A 304 -11.23 14.42 4.60
C ILE A 304 -10.71 13.09 5.15
N VAL A 305 -10.04 12.34 4.31
CA VAL A 305 -9.43 11.07 4.70
C VAL A 305 -7.94 11.13 4.41
N VAL A 306 -7.13 10.78 5.40
CA VAL A 306 -5.71 10.47 5.19
C VAL A 306 -5.51 8.99 5.42
N GLY A 307 -4.96 8.30 4.44
CA GLY A 307 -4.81 6.87 4.56
C GLY A 307 -3.76 6.25 3.65
N THR A 308 -3.54 4.96 3.85
CA THR A 308 -2.64 4.18 3.00
C THR A 308 -3.41 3.55 1.84
N ARG A 309 -2.75 2.71 1.04
CA ARG A 309 -3.31 2.08 -0.17
C ARG A 309 -4.78 1.66 -0.04
N SER A 310 -5.17 1.01 1.05
CA SER A 310 -6.53 0.49 1.23
C SER A 310 -7.61 1.58 1.42
N ALA A 311 -7.23 2.81 1.77
CA ALA A 311 -8.16 3.92 1.90
C ALA A 311 -8.80 4.32 0.56
N VAL A 312 -8.21 3.91 -0.55
CA VAL A 312 -8.72 4.15 -1.90
C VAL A 312 -10.13 3.57 -2.14
N PHE A 313 -10.61 2.66 -1.30
CA PHE A 313 -11.91 2.02 -1.40
C PHE A 313 -12.96 2.52 -0.41
N LEU A 314 -12.67 3.56 0.34
CA LEU A 314 -13.67 4.13 1.24
C LEU A 314 -14.86 4.70 0.45
N PRO A 315 -16.10 4.53 0.96
CA PRO A 315 -17.32 4.90 0.24
C PRO A 315 -17.59 6.40 0.38
N PHE A 316 -16.99 7.19 -0.50
CA PHE A 316 -17.27 8.62 -0.61
C PHE A 316 -18.52 8.87 -1.46
N ASP A 317 -19.29 9.92 -1.11
CA ASP A 317 -20.42 10.36 -1.90
C ASP A 317 -20.00 11.35 -3.00
N GLN A 318 -19.16 12.32 -2.66
CA GLN A 318 -18.74 13.41 -3.56
C GLN A 318 -17.27 13.76 -3.37
N LEU A 319 -16.39 13.01 -4.00
CA LEU A 319 -14.98 13.36 -4.05
C LEU A 319 -14.77 14.62 -4.91
N GLY A 320 -14.05 15.60 -4.36
CA GLY A 320 -13.64 16.81 -5.07
C GLY A 320 -12.14 16.88 -5.34
N LEU A 321 -11.35 16.10 -4.58
CA LEU A 321 -9.90 16.06 -4.73
C LEU A 321 -9.37 14.71 -4.26
N ILE A 322 -8.46 14.15 -5.05
CA ILE A 322 -7.69 12.96 -4.66
C ILE A 322 -6.20 13.32 -4.76
N VAL A 323 -5.47 13.13 -3.67
CA VAL A 323 -4.01 13.31 -3.62
C VAL A 323 -3.37 11.96 -3.35
N MET A 324 -2.32 11.65 -4.10
CA MET A 324 -1.48 10.47 -3.89
C MET A 324 -0.03 10.96 -3.74
N ASP A 325 0.42 11.06 -2.50
CA ASP A 325 1.79 11.51 -2.19
C ASP A 325 2.78 10.35 -2.37
N GLU A 326 4.02 10.68 -2.75
CA GLU A 326 5.07 9.71 -3.09
C GLU A 326 4.55 8.61 -4.05
N GLU A 327 3.93 9.02 -5.18
CA GLU A 327 3.20 8.13 -6.11
C GLU A 327 4.02 6.96 -6.65
N HIS A 328 5.36 7.10 -6.64
CA HIS A 328 6.31 6.09 -7.07
C HIS A 328 6.46 4.93 -6.07
N ASP A 329 5.91 5.08 -4.85
CA ASP A 329 6.12 4.09 -3.79
C ASP A 329 5.49 2.72 -4.13
N ALA A 330 6.30 1.65 -4.02
CA ALA A 330 5.87 0.30 -4.35
C ALA A 330 4.73 -0.23 -3.44
N SER A 331 4.52 0.36 -2.24
CA SER A 331 3.45 -0.05 -1.33
C SER A 331 2.04 0.21 -1.89
N TYR A 332 1.92 1.04 -2.91
CA TYR A 332 0.67 1.27 -3.63
C TYR A 332 0.23 0.14 -4.56
N LYS A 333 1.12 -0.79 -4.88
CA LYS A 333 0.77 -2.03 -5.58
C LYS A 333 0.39 -3.13 -4.59
N GLN A 334 -0.68 -3.86 -4.85
CA GLN A 334 -1.08 -5.02 -4.05
C GLN A 334 -0.44 -6.30 -4.58
N ASP A 335 0.21 -7.05 -3.67
CA ASP A 335 0.92 -8.30 -4.01
C ASP A 335 0.01 -9.52 -4.07
N VAL A 336 -1.19 -9.45 -3.50
CA VAL A 336 -2.19 -10.53 -3.53
C VAL A 336 -3.37 -10.14 -4.41
N GLN A 337 -4.10 -11.13 -4.93
CA GLN A 337 -5.27 -10.82 -5.76
C GLN A 337 -6.39 -10.13 -4.97
N PRO A 338 -7.00 -9.12 -5.62
CA PRO A 338 -6.69 -8.52 -6.92
C PRO A 338 -5.39 -7.70 -6.87
N CYS A 339 -4.47 -7.96 -7.83
CA CYS A 339 -3.15 -7.28 -7.88
C CYS A 339 -3.29 -5.87 -8.50
N TYR A 340 -4.06 -4.99 -7.88
CA TYR A 340 -4.28 -3.62 -8.35
C TYR A 340 -3.13 -2.67 -7.95
N HIS A 341 -3.00 -1.57 -8.67
CA HIS A 341 -2.20 -0.41 -8.26
C HIS A 341 -3.13 0.74 -7.86
N ALA A 342 -2.91 1.34 -6.68
CA ALA A 342 -3.78 2.40 -6.17
C ALA A 342 -3.86 3.61 -7.12
N ARG A 343 -2.78 3.94 -7.85
CA ARG A 343 -2.78 5.01 -8.87
C ARG A 343 -3.87 4.79 -9.92
N ASP A 344 -4.03 3.58 -10.42
CA ASP A 344 -5.02 3.29 -11.45
C ASP A 344 -6.44 3.42 -10.88
N ILE A 345 -6.63 3.02 -9.62
CA ILE A 345 -7.90 3.17 -8.90
C ILE A 345 -8.26 4.64 -8.68
N VAL A 346 -7.31 5.47 -8.18
CA VAL A 346 -7.59 6.91 -7.94
C VAL A 346 -7.91 7.65 -9.23
N ILE A 347 -7.25 7.29 -10.35
CA ILE A 347 -7.55 7.88 -11.66
C ILE A 347 -8.96 7.49 -12.11
N GLN A 348 -9.36 6.23 -11.93
CA GLN A 348 -10.71 5.78 -12.28
C GLN A 348 -11.77 6.46 -11.41
N ARG A 349 -11.54 6.59 -10.10
CA ARG A 349 -12.42 7.32 -9.19
C ARG A 349 -12.49 8.81 -9.51
N GLY A 350 -11.35 9.42 -9.88
CA GLY A 350 -11.30 10.80 -10.35
C GLY A 350 -12.19 11.05 -11.56
N LYS A 351 -12.21 10.10 -12.50
CA LYS A 351 -13.12 10.15 -13.66
C LYS A 351 -14.59 10.04 -13.26
N TYR A 352 -14.92 9.11 -12.36
CA TYR A 352 -16.30 8.91 -11.90
C TYR A 352 -16.85 10.15 -11.19
N HIS A 353 -16.06 10.73 -10.26
CA HIS A 353 -16.48 11.92 -9.49
C HIS A 353 -16.22 13.26 -10.21
N HIS A 354 -15.66 13.25 -11.42
CA HIS A 354 -15.23 14.46 -12.13
C HIS A 354 -14.37 15.38 -11.25
N CYS A 355 -13.38 14.81 -10.56
CA CYS A 355 -12.51 15.51 -9.63
C CYS A 355 -11.03 15.42 -10.04
N LYS A 356 -10.24 16.37 -9.53
CA LYS A 356 -8.81 16.44 -9.80
C LYS A 356 -8.06 15.35 -9.01
N VAL A 357 -7.11 14.70 -9.70
CA VAL A 357 -6.19 13.71 -9.10
C VAL A 357 -4.78 14.27 -9.16
N ILE A 358 -4.14 14.41 -8.00
CA ILE A 358 -2.76 14.90 -7.88
C ILE A 358 -1.85 13.73 -7.49
N LEU A 359 -0.92 13.42 -8.37
CA LEU A 359 0.15 12.45 -8.14
C LEU A 359 1.41 13.24 -7.76
N GLY A 360 1.82 13.18 -6.50
CA GLY A 360 2.94 13.95 -6.00
C GLY A 360 4.19 13.10 -5.78
N SER A 361 5.34 13.59 -6.21
CA SER A 361 6.63 12.93 -5.96
C SER A 361 7.81 13.89 -6.12
N ALA A 362 8.91 13.58 -5.43
CA ALA A 362 10.21 14.18 -5.69
C ALA A 362 10.99 13.41 -6.78
N THR A 363 10.71 12.12 -6.89
CA THR A 363 11.26 11.20 -7.89
C THR A 363 10.10 10.45 -8.52
N PRO A 364 9.36 11.06 -9.47
CA PRO A 364 8.21 10.42 -10.09
C PRO A 364 8.56 9.06 -10.70
N SER A 365 7.61 8.11 -10.70
CA SER A 365 7.81 6.88 -11.44
C SER A 365 8.02 7.18 -12.93
N LEU A 366 8.90 6.42 -13.58
CA LEU A 366 9.18 6.61 -15.01
C LEU A 366 7.90 6.52 -15.87
N ASP A 367 6.95 5.70 -15.45
CA ASP A 367 5.64 5.56 -16.11
C ASP A 367 4.82 6.86 -16.01
N SER A 368 4.74 7.47 -14.82
CA SER A 368 4.00 8.73 -14.61
C SER A 368 4.67 9.91 -15.29
N TYR A 369 6.00 10.00 -15.19
CA TYR A 369 6.74 11.09 -15.83
C TYR A 369 6.69 11.01 -17.37
N ALA A 370 6.81 9.79 -17.92
CA ALA A 370 6.64 9.59 -19.37
C ALA A 370 5.23 9.98 -19.86
N ARG A 371 4.19 9.73 -19.05
CA ARG A 371 2.81 10.16 -19.37
C ARG A 371 2.67 11.69 -19.29
N ALA A 372 3.31 12.31 -18.31
CA ALA A 372 3.32 13.78 -18.20
C ALA A 372 4.02 14.45 -19.38
N LEU A 373 5.19 13.95 -19.81
CA LEU A 373 5.88 14.44 -21.00
C LEU A 373 5.10 14.23 -22.31
N ARG A 374 4.13 13.30 -22.32
CA ARG A 374 3.20 13.08 -23.45
C ARG A 374 1.86 13.81 -23.29
N HIS A 375 1.75 14.70 -22.33
CA HIS A 375 0.53 15.46 -22.03
C HIS A 375 -0.70 14.57 -21.70
N VAL A 376 -0.47 13.33 -21.21
CA VAL A 376 -1.53 12.47 -20.65
C VAL A 376 -1.85 12.88 -19.21
N TYR A 377 -0.83 13.36 -18.48
CA TYR A 377 -0.96 14.03 -17.20
C TYR A 377 -0.46 15.48 -17.36
N HIS A 378 -1.02 16.40 -16.62
CA HIS A 378 -0.51 17.75 -16.54
C HIS A 378 0.71 17.78 -15.61
N LEU A 379 1.87 18.19 -16.13
CA LEU A 379 3.10 18.31 -15.34
C LEU A 379 3.14 19.66 -14.63
N VAL A 380 3.19 19.64 -13.30
CA VAL A 380 3.39 20.82 -12.46
C VAL A 380 4.71 20.67 -11.71
N GLU A 381 5.57 21.68 -11.75
CA GLU A 381 6.92 21.57 -11.17
C GLU A 381 7.17 22.58 -10.06
N ILE A 382 7.75 22.11 -8.94
CA ILE A 382 8.28 22.95 -7.87
C ILE A 382 9.78 22.66 -7.73
N LYS A 383 10.63 23.46 -8.39
CA LYS A 383 12.09 23.22 -8.48
C LYS A 383 12.87 23.75 -7.28
N GLU A 384 12.24 24.58 -6.46
CA GLU A 384 12.89 25.24 -5.32
C GLU A 384 12.63 24.48 -4.02
N ARG A 385 13.66 24.40 -3.16
CA ARG A 385 13.49 23.99 -1.76
C ARG A 385 13.09 25.18 -0.91
N ILE A 386 12.31 24.96 0.14
CA ILE A 386 11.94 26.01 1.10
C ILE A 386 13.18 26.72 1.66
N ASN A 387 14.27 25.98 1.90
CA ASN A 387 15.51 26.51 2.51
C ASN A 387 16.60 26.86 1.49
N HIS A 388 16.33 26.80 0.20
CA HIS A 388 17.26 27.06 -0.91
C HIS A 388 18.61 26.30 -0.88
N CYS A 389 18.81 25.35 0.07
CA CYS A 389 20.03 24.58 0.25
C CYS A 389 19.86 23.14 -0.21
N PHE A 390 20.74 22.69 -1.12
CA PHE A 390 20.87 21.28 -1.48
C PHE A 390 21.96 20.65 -0.59
N ALA A 391 21.80 19.36 -0.26
CA ALA A 391 22.82 18.64 0.48
C ALA A 391 24.07 18.45 -0.39
N ASP A 392 25.26 18.59 0.20
CA ASP A 392 26.54 18.26 -0.46
C ASP A 392 26.74 16.75 -0.46
N ILE A 393 26.79 16.15 -1.65
CA ILE A 393 26.92 14.70 -1.83
C ILE A 393 28.34 14.31 -2.18
N THR A 394 29.00 13.64 -1.25
CA THR A 394 30.33 13.05 -1.42
C THR A 394 30.18 11.56 -1.78
N LEU A 395 30.73 11.14 -2.92
CA LEU A 395 30.84 9.72 -3.29
C LEU A 395 32.15 9.13 -2.78
N VAL A 396 32.10 7.93 -2.19
CA VAL A 396 33.27 7.19 -1.76
C VAL A 396 33.34 5.87 -2.55
N ASP A 397 34.45 5.66 -3.24
CA ASP A 397 34.77 4.41 -3.93
C ASP A 397 35.31 3.38 -2.92
N MET A 398 34.45 2.45 -2.53
CA MET A 398 34.77 1.44 -1.54
C MET A 398 35.83 0.43 -2.04
N LYS A 399 35.99 0.21 -3.36
CA LYS A 399 37.06 -0.62 -3.89
C LYS A 399 38.42 0.02 -3.61
N ARG A 400 38.54 1.32 -3.86
CA ARG A 400 39.76 2.08 -3.57
C ARG A 400 40.04 2.17 -2.07
N ALA A 401 39.02 2.48 -1.26
CA ALA A 401 39.13 2.55 0.19
C ALA A 401 39.66 1.22 0.78
N MET A 402 39.06 0.10 0.37
CA MET A 402 39.53 -1.24 0.80
C MET A 402 40.96 -1.57 0.35
N MET A 403 41.39 -1.14 -0.84
CA MET A 403 42.80 -1.31 -1.32
C MET A 403 43.79 -0.53 -0.45
N HIS A 404 43.33 0.56 0.18
CA HIS A 404 44.12 1.35 1.14
C HIS A 404 44.03 0.82 2.57
N GLY A 405 43.34 -0.30 2.81
CA GLY A 405 43.25 -0.94 4.13
C GLY A 405 42.12 -0.39 5.01
N GLU A 406 41.18 0.40 4.44
CA GLU A 406 40.01 0.89 5.19
C GLU A 406 39.03 -0.23 5.46
N SER A 407 38.10 0.00 6.43
CA SER A 407 37.00 -0.92 6.68
C SER A 407 36.07 -1.05 5.47
N PHE A 408 35.57 -2.26 5.25
CA PHE A 408 34.59 -2.53 4.20
C PHE A 408 33.16 -2.05 4.55
N ILE A 409 32.93 -1.60 5.78
CA ILE A 409 31.63 -1.10 6.24
C ILE A 409 31.64 0.44 6.26
N LEU A 410 32.61 1.03 6.97
CA LEU A 410 32.72 2.48 7.13
C LEU A 410 34.06 2.97 6.55
N SER A 411 33.98 3.82 5.53
CA SER A 411 35.16 4.49 4.98
C SER A 411 35.71 5.55 5.96
N ASP A 412 36.99 5.84 5.86
CA ASP A 412 37.61 6.86 6.70
C ASP A 412 37.00 8.24 6.43
N THR A 413 36.62 8.54 5.19
CA THR A 413 35.87 9.77 4.85
C THR A 413 34.57 9.89 5.64
N LEU A 414 33.80 8.81 5.76
CA LEU A 414 32.56 8.83 6.51
C LEU A 414 32.82 8.95 8.01
N LYS A 415 33.81 8.22 8.54
CA LYS A 415 34.24 8.29 9.96
C LYS A 415 34.63 9.69 10.38
N ASP A 416 35.47 10.36 9.55
CA ASP A 416 35.91 11.74 9.83
C ASP A 416 34.73 12.73 9.88
N LYS A 417 33.77 12.60 8.94
CA LYS A 417 32.58 13.44 8.94
C LYS A 417 31.68 13.12 10.15
N MET A 418 31.51 11.84 10.51
CA MET A 418 30.77 11.45 11.72
C MET A 418 31.39 12.05 12.98
N GLN A 419 32.70 11.94 13.13
CA GLN A 419 33.41 12.51 14.27
C GLN A 419 33.21 14.02 14.40
N LYS A 420 33.26 14.75 13.28
CA LYS A 420 32.99 16.20 13.25
C LYS A 420 31.57 16.53 13.70
N GLN A 421 30.57 15.81 13.19
CA GLN A 421 29.18 16.09 13.54
C GLN A 421 28.84 15.71 15.00
N LEU A 422 29.41 14.60 15.49
CA LEU A 422 29.27 14.19 16.90
C LEU A 422 29.91 15.24 17.86
N ALA A 423 31.07 15.77 17.48
CA ALA A 423 31.71 16.84 18.27
C ALA A 423 30.88 18.14 18.32
N LEU A 424 30.02 18.38 17.34
CA LEU A 424 29.05 19.48 17.26
C LEU A 424 27.70 19.15 17.92
N HIS A 425 27.57 18.00 18.56
CA HIS A 425 26.30 17.49 19.12
C HIS A 425 25.17 17.43 18.11
N LYS A 426 25.49 17.09 16.85
CA LYS A 426 24.53 16.90 15.77
C LYS A 426 24.15 15.43 15.64
N GLN A 427 22.97 15.21 15.06
CA GLN A 427 22.47 13.85 14.80
C GLN A 427 22.89 13.35 13.42
N ILE A 428 23.06 12.03 13.33
CA ILE A 428 23.52 11.33 12.11
C ILE A 428 22.51 10.24 11.78
N ILE A 429 22.24 10.07 10.48
CA ILE A 429 21.51 8.91 9.95
C ILE A 429 22.48 8.02 9.17
N LEU A 430 22.52 6.73 9.49
CA LEU A 430 23.24 5.73 8.71
C LEU A 430 22.25 4.77 8.05
N LEU A 431 22.11 4.87 6.73
CA LEU A 431 21.24 4.03 5.92
C LEU A 431 22.04 2.85 5.36
N LEU A 432 21.64 1.64 5.74
CA LEU A 432 22.15 0.42 5.09
C LEU A 432 21.19 0.04 3.95
N ASN A 433 21.66 0.15 2.69
CA ASN A 433 20.87 -0.26 1.55
C ASN A 433 20.86 -1.79 1.42
N ARG A 434 20.01 -2.45 2.22
CA ARG A 434 19.83 -3.90 2.19
C ARG A 434 18.37 -4.26 1.96
N ARG A 435 18.06 -4.95 0.86
CA ARG A 435 16.79 -5.66 0.63
C ARG A 435 17.05 -7.08 0.15
N GLY A 436 16.47 -8.07 0.80
CA GLY A 436 16.28 -9.43 0.28
C GLY A 436 17.35 -10.45 0.68
N PHE A 437 16.91 -11.72 0.71
CA PHE A 437 17.69 -12.91 1.09
C PHE A 437 18.57 -13.47 -0.04
N HIS A 438 18.70 -12.80 -1.18
CA HIS A 438 19.48 -13.31 -2.32
C HIS A 438 20.96 -13.03 -2.11
N SER A 439 21.73 -14.05 -1.79
CA SER A 439 23.17 -13.95 -1.69
C SER A 439 23.77 -13.82 -3.10
N GLN A 440 24.30 -12.64 -3.40
CA GLN A 440 25.14 -12.45 -4.58
C GLN A 440 26.55 -12.87 -4.24
N LEU A 441 27.27 -13.42 -5.23
CA LEU A 441 28.67 -13.71 -5.09
C LEU A 441 29.50 -12.58 -5.73
N ARG A 442 30.43 -12.03 -4.93
CA ARG A 442 31.44 -11.07 -5.39
C ARG A 442 32.81 -11.72 -5.47
N CYS A 443 33.57 -11.39 -6.49
CA CYS A 443 34.94 -11.79 -6.59
C CYS A 443 35.77 -11.18 -5.47
N LYS A 444 36.60 -11.96 -4.80
CA LYS A 444 37.46 -11.47 -3.71
C LYS A 444 38.49 -10.45 -4.16
N SER A 445 38.96 -10.53 -5.42
CA SER A 445 40.02 -9.66 -5.95
C SER A 445 39.47 -8.35 -6.51
N CYS A 446 38.44 -8.40 -7.41
CA CYS A 446 37.95 -7.20 -8.09
C CYS A 446 36.61 -6.69 -7.56
N GLN A 447 35.96 -7.40 -6.62
CA GLN A 447 34.67 -7.05 -6.01
C GLN A 447 33.48 -6.99 -6.99
N GLU A 448 33.66 -7.43 -8.26
CA GLU A 448 32.58 -7.52 -9.23
C GLU A 448 31.64 -8.69 -8.92
N VAL A 449 30.36 -8.52 -9.24
CA VAL A 449 29.34 -9.55 -9.14
C VAL A 449 29.29 -10.41 -10.38
N ILE A 450 28.87 -11.67 -10.24
CA ILE A 450 28.64 -12.54 -11.39
C ILE A 450 27.36 -12.11 -12.09
N ARG A 451 27.45 -11.75 -13.38
CA ARG A 451 26.35 -11.30 -14.20
C ARG A 451 25.82 -12.36 -15.14
N CYS A 452 24.54 -12.29 -15.46
CA CYS A 452 23.92 -13.15 -16.46
C CYS A 452 24.36 -12.75 -17.86
N PRO A 453 24.86 -13.69 -18.68
CA PRO A 453 25.32 -13.38 -20.04
C PRO A 453 24.20 -12.95 -21.00
N HIS A 454 22.94 -13.22 -20.66
CA HIS A 454 21.79 -12.88 -21.51
C HIS A 454 21.08 -11.58 -21.09
N CYS A 455 21.20 -11.18 -19.82
CA CYS A 455 20.46 -10.05 -19.25
C CYS A 455 21.36 -8.96 -18.71
N ASP A 456 22.65 -9.22 -18.57
CA ASP A 456 23.66 -8.34 -17.95
C ASP A 456 23.31 -7.86 -16.51
N ILE A 457 22.49 -8.64 -15.80
CA ILE A 457 22.10 -8.40 -14.42
C ILE A 457 22.80 -9.39 -13.49
N ALA A 458 23.00 -9.02 -12.21
CA ALA A 458 23.61 -9.90 -11.25
C ALA A 458 22.82 -11.19 -11.04
N MET A 459 23.51 -12.32 -10.92
CA MET A 459 22.90 -13.62 -10.67
C MET A 459 22.82 -13.90 -9.17
N SER A 460 21.76 -14.58 -8.73
CA SER A 460 21.58 -15.00 -7.35
C SER A 460 22.20 -16.37 -7.11
N TYR A 461 22.93 -16.52 -6.02
CA TYR A 461 23.52 -17.79 -5.60
C TYR A 461 22.53 -18.59 -4.73
N HIS A 462 22.19 -19.78 -5.17
CA HIS A 462 21.33 -20.74 -4.47
C HIS A 462 22.18 -21.78 -3.76
N ARG A 463 22.34 -21.65 -2.44
CA ARG A 463 23.16 -22.55 -1.62
C ARG A 463 22.69 -23.99 -1.64
N ASP A 464 21.38 -24.23 -1.69
CA ASP A 464 20.73 -25.53 -1.71
C ASP A 464 21.09 -26.38 -2.92
N ILE A 465 21.28 -25.73 -4.10
CA ILE A 465 21.65 -26.40 -5.36
C ILE A 465 23.07 -26.09 -5.84
N GLY A 466 23.81 -25.23 -5.13
CA GLY A 466 25.19 -24.85 -5.50
C GLY A 466 25.33 -24.09 -6.82
N LYS A 467 24.26 -23.46 -7.32
CA LYS A 467 24.23 -22.79 -8.63
C LYS A 467 23.91 -21.30 -8.52
N MET A 468 24.40 -20.57 -9.53
CA MET A 468 23.96 -19.20 -9.83
C MET A 468 22.75 -19.25 -10.74
N LYS A 469 21.74 -18.40 -10.49
CA LYS A 469 20.52 -18.33 -11.28
C LYS A 469 20.12 -16.90 -11.59
N CYS A 470 19.73 -16.67 -12.83
CA CYS A 470 19.09 -15.42 -13.25
C CYS A 470 17.57 -15.53 -13.11
N HIS A 471 16.97 -14.74 -12.22
CA HIS A 471 15.52 -14.76 -12.02
C HIS A 471 14.71 -14.06 -13.12
N THR A 472 15.37 -13.35 -14.04
CA THR A 472 14.71 -12.70 -15.18
C THR A 472 14.51 -13.64 -16.37
N CYS A 473 15.58 -14.37 -16.78
CA CYS A 473 15.49 -15.26 -17.95
C CYS A 473 15.55 -16.76 -17.60
N GLY A 474 15.80 -17.10 -16.33
CA GLY A 474 15.90 -18.49 -15.87
C GLY A 474 17.27 -19.15 -16.12
N TYR A 475 18.24 -18.43 -16.70
CA TYR A 475 19.57 -18.99 -16.96
C TYR A 475 20.24 -19.45 -15.67
N GLU A 476 20.84 -20.66 -15.69
CA GLU A 476 21.55 -21.27 -14.55
C GLU A 476 23.00 -21.63 -14.95
N MET A 477 23.90 -21.42 -14.01
CA MET A 477 25.31 -21.86 -14.17
C MET A 477 25.90 -22.25 -12.82
N TYR A 478 26.93 -23.07 -12.81
CA TYR A 478 27.73 -23.29 -11.60
C TYR A 478 28.56 -22.07 -11.27
N VAL A 479 28.93 -21.92 -9.98
CA VAL A 479 29.86 -20.87 -9.58
C VAL A 479 31.16 -21.05 -10.34
N PRO A 480 31.64 -20.07 -11.13
CA PRO A 480 32.87 -20.20 -11.91
C PRO A 480 34.09 -20.33 -10.98
N ARG A 481 35.08 -21.09 -11.38
CA ARG A 481 36.33 -21.23 -10.62
C ARG A 481 37.21 -20.00 -10.75
N ILE A 482 37.11 -19.31 -11.86
CA ILE A 482 37.89 -18.13 -12.22
C ILE A 482 36.93 -16.98 -12.42
N CYS A 483 37.26 -15.80 -11.91
CA CYS A 483 36.43 -14.62 -12.08
C CYS A 483 36.28 -14.23 -13.55
N PRO A 484 35.07 -14.16 -14.12
CA PRO A 484 34.90 -13.81 -15.53
C PRO A 484 35.31 -12.36 -15.86
N HIS A 485 35.45 -11.49 -14.86
CA HIS A 485 35.80 -10.09 -15.04
C HIS A 485 37.33 -9.85 -14.97
N CYS A 486 38.02 -10.35 -13.92
CA CYS A 486 39.42 -10.05 -13.69
C CYS A 486 40.36 -11.27 -13.87
N GLY A 487 39.83 -12.46 -14.16
CA GLY A 487 40.66 -13.68 -14.34
C GLY A 487 41.23 -14.27 -13.05
N SER A 488 40.96 -13.71 -11.87
CA SER A 488 41.49 -14.23 -10.62
C SER A 488 40.84 -15.55 -10.21
N GLY A 489 41.66 -16.46 -9.65
CA GLY A 489 41.21 -17.70 -9.02
C GLY A 489 41.00 -17.63 -7.50
N ASP A 490 41.06 -16.46 -6.88
CA ASP A 490 40.97 -16.29 -5.42
C ASP A 490 39.58 -16.63 -4.85
N GLY A 491 38.65 -16.95 -5.74
CA GLY A 491 37.27 -17.37 -5.41
C GLY A 491 36.32 -16.22 -5.14
N PHE A 492 35.12 -16.58 -4.66
CA PHE A 492 34.03 -15.66 -4.46
C PHE A 492 33.61 -15.67 -2.99
N THR A 493 33.05 -14.56 -2.55
CA THR A 493 32.46 -14.42 -1.20
C THR A 493 31.02 -13.97 -1.31
N THR A 494 30.17 -14.43 -0.38
CA THR A 494 28.86 -13.85 -0.20
C THR A 494 29.02 -12.52 0.52
N PHE A 495 28.55 -11.46 -0.12
CA PHE A 495 28.64 -10.12 0.45
C PHE A 495 27.31 -9.76 1.15
N GLY A 496 27.41 -9.24 2.35
CA GLY A 496 26.28 -8.69 3.10
C GLY A 496 26.50 -8.77 4.61
N PHE A 497 26.38 -7.64 5.26
CA PHE A 497 26.32 -7.52 6.72
C PHE A 497 24.98 -6.91 7.12
N GLY A 498 24.54 -7.18 8.37
CA GLY A 498 23.31 -6.63 8.92
C GLY A 498 23.51 -5.28 9.59
N THR A 499 22.40 -4.66 9.99
CA THR A 499 22.38 -3.46 10.83
C THR A 499 23.07 -3.68 12.16
N GLU A 500 23.08 -4.91 12.68
CA GLU A 500 23.79 -5.30 13.90
C GLU A 500 25.30 -5.09 13.78
N ARG A 501 25.90 -5.61 12.72
CA ARG A 501 27.33 -5.46 12.51
C ARG A 501 27.76 -4.01 12.23
N LEU A 502 26.89 -3.23 11.56
CA LEU A 502 27.09 -1.79 11.41
C LEU A 502 27.07 -1.09 12.76
N GLU A 503 26.15 -1.45 13.63
CA GLU A 503 26.03 -0.91 15.01
C GLU A 503 27.26 -1.27 15.85
N GLU A 504 27.73 -2.51 15.79
CA GLU A 504 28.95 -2.96 16.47
C GLU A 504 30.19 -2.14 16.02
N GLU A 505 30.35 -1.90 14.73
CA GLU A 505 31.47 -1.11 14.20
C GLU A 505 31.37 0.37 14.65
N VAL A 506 30.18 0.94 14.66
CA VAL A 506 29.95 2.29 15.19
C VAL A 506 30.33 2.38 16.66
N HIS A 507 29.93 1.43 17.52
CA HIS A 507 30.27 1.42 18.94
C HIS A 507 31.76 1.20 19.20
N GLN A 508 32.45 0.40 18.35
CA GLN A 508 33.91 0.25 18.44
C GLN A 508 34.65 1.54 18.10
N MET A 509 34.15 2.29 17.11
CA MET A 509 34.75 3.54 16.65
C MET A 509 34.46 4.71 17.57
N PHE A 510 33.25 4.79 18.08
CA PHE A 510 32.75 5.89 18.89
C PHE A 510 32.20 5.38 20.25
N PRO A 511 33.08 4.99 21.17
CA PRO A 511 32.66 4.52 22.49
C PRO A 511 31.83 5.57 23.22
N GLY A 512 30.66 5.15 23.72
CA GLY A 512 29.74 6.02 24.47
C GLY A 512 28.69 6.76 23.64
N VAL A 513 28.75 6.71 22.31
CA VAL A 513 27.68 7.26 21.44
C VAL A 513 26.47 6.35 21.51
N LYS A 514 25.30 6.93 21.72
CA LYS A 514 24.02 6.21 21.73
C LYS A 514 23.49 6.03 20.32
N THR A 515 23.09 4.81 20.02
CA THR A 515 22.49 4.44 18.75
C THR A 515 21.04 3.99 18.92
N LEU A 516 20.22 4.25 17.93
CA LEU A 516 18.89 3.64 17.75
C LEU A 516 18.89 2.85 16.45
N ARG A 517 18.36 1.61 16.49
CA ARG A 517 18.26 0.76 15.33
C ARG A 517 16.83 0.61 14.87
N MET A 518 16.58 0.83 13.58
CA MET A 518 15.28 0.71 12.94
C MET A 518 15.33 -0.21 11.72
N ASP A 519 14.97 -1.44 11.94
CA ASP A 519 14.88 -2.50 10.93
C ASP A 519 13.63 -3.37 11.15
N ALA A 520 13.42 -4.39 10.32
CA ALA A 520 12.24 -5.26 10.40
C ALA A 520 12.13 -5.98 11.77
N ASP A 521 13.26 -6.32 12.40
CA ASP A 521 13.29 -7.06 13.65
C ASP A 521 12.91 -6.15 14.83
N THR A 522 13.46 -4.94 14.87
CA THR A 522 13.18 -3.95 15.92
C THR A 522 11.79 -3.32 15.82
N THR A 523 11.20 -3.29 14.63
CA THR A 523 9.89 -2.66 14.37
C THR A 523 8.71 -3.63 14.33
N SER A 524 8.92 -4.91 14.60
CA SER A 524 7.88 -5.96 14.54
C SER A 524 6.72 -5.77 15.53
N ARG A 525 6.93 -5.06 16.66
CA ARG A 525 5.92 -4.80 17.68
C ARG A 525 5.08 -3.57 17.35
N LYS A 526 3.77 -3.60 17.68
CA LYS A 526 2.86 -2.46 17.51
C LYS A 526 3.46 -1.21 18.17
N ASN A 527 3.50 -0.09 17.44
CA ASN A 527 4.05 1.21 17.89
C ASN A 527 5.57 1.26 18.14
N ALA A 528 6.34 0.22 17.87
CA ALA A 528 7.80 0.27 18.05
C ALA A 528 8.44 1.31 17.14
N HIS A 529 8.01 1.38 15.87
CA HIS A 529 8.43 2.38 14.89
C HIS A 529 8.25 3.81 15.43
N ALA A 530 7.04 4.15 15.90
CA ALA A 530 6.75 5.49 16.43
C ALA A 530 7.57 5.83 17.67
N LYS A 531 7.84 4.85 18.56
CA LYS A 531 8.67 5.06 19.75
C LYS A 531 10.13 5.37 19.40
N ILE A 532 10.72 4.63 18.45
CA ILE A 532 12.10 4.86 18.01
C ILE A 532 12.23 6.26 17.40
N LEU A 533 11.29 6.66 16.55
CA LEU A 533 11.31 7.98 15.93
C LEU A 533 11.19 9.11 16.97
N LYS A 534 10.28 8.97 17.92
CA LYS A 534 10.09 9.97 18.99
C LYS A 534 11.32 10.07 19.89
N ALA A 535 11.96 8.96 20.23
CA ALA A 535 13.21 8.95 21.01
C ALA A 535 14.33 9.67 20.23
N PHE A 536 14.46 9.44 18.92
CA PHE A 536 15.44 10.12 18.11
C PHE A 536 15.13 11.62 17.95
N GLU A 537 13.88 12.00 17.77
CA GLU A 537 13.42 13.39 17.72
C GLU A 537 13.73 14.13 19.03
N ASN A 538 13.55 13.46 20.17
CA ASN A 538 13.89 13.98 21.50
C ASN A 538 15.40 14.01 21.78
N GLN A 539 16.25 13.66 20.81
CA GLN A 539 17.71 13.61 20.94
C GLN A 539 18.21 12.63 22.03
N GLU A 540 17.47 11.53 22.26
CA GLU A 540 17.87 10.48 23.19
C GLU A 540 19.03 9.63 22.65
N ALA A 541 19.33 9.76 21.34
CA ALA A 541 20.46 9.14 20.64
C ALA A 541 21.03 10.06 19.57
N GLU A 542 22.33 9.93 19.34
CA GLU A 542 23.07 10.71 18.33
C GLU A 542 23.00 10.09 16.93
N ILE A 543 22.89 8.75 16.84
CA ILE A 543 22.91 8.04 15.56
C ILE A 543 21.66 7.18 15.41
N LEU A 544 20.96 7.34 14.29
CA LEU A 544 19.90 6.45 13.84
C LEU A 544 20.43 5.53 12.73
N LEU A 545 20.43 4.23 13.02
CA LEU A 545 20.83 3.18 12.10
C LEU A 545 19.60 2.49 11.53
N GLY A 546 19.58 2.20 10.26
CA GLY A 546 18.48 1.39 9.75
C GLY A 546 18.53 1.11 8.25
N THR A 547 17.46 0.48 7.77
CA THR A 547 17.27 0.16 6.37
C THR A 547 16.42 1.25 5.69
N GLN A 548 15.83 0.95 4.56
CA GLN A 548 15.03 1.91 3.78
C GLN A 548 13.88 2.59 4.53
N MET A 549 13.50 2.06 5.72
CA MET A 549 12.44 2.66 6.54
C MET A 549 12.82 4.06 7.06
N ILE A 550 14.12 4.33 7.25
CA ILE A 550 14.60 5.65 7.72
C ILE A 550 14.75 6.67 6.58
N ALA A 551 14.70 6.25 5.33
CA ALA A 551 14.82 7.14 4.18
C ALA A 551 13.53 7.91 3.87
N LYS A 552 12.38 7.48 4.39
CA LYS A 552 11.06 7.97 3.98
C LYS A 552 10.30 8.66 5.11
N GLY A 553 9.58 9.75 4.78
CA GLY A 553 8.55 10.36 5.64
C GLY A 553 9.02 11.03 6.93
N LEU A 554 10.33 11.11 7.22
CA LEU A 554 10.88 11.61 8.48
C LEU A 554 11.46 13.01 8.32
N ASP A 555 11.25 13.85 9.32
CA ASP A 555 11.82 15.19 9.39
C ASP A 555 12.54 15.39 10.73
N PHE A 556 13.87 15.40 10.68
CA PHE A 556 14.72 15.61 11.86
C PHE A 556 15.59 16.85 11.67
N PRO A 557 15.22 17.98 12.26
CA PRO A 557 15.93 19.24 12.05
C PRO A 557 17.39 19.25 12.49
N ASN A 558 17.77 18.34 13.39
CA ASN A 558 19.13 18.25 13.96
C ASN A 558 20.04 17.29 13.18
N VAL A 559 19.52 16.60 12.14
CA VAL A 559 20.31 15.71 11.29
C VAL A 559 21.07 16.52 10.26
N THR A 560 22.40 16.51 10.36
CA THR A 560 23.32 17.24 9.47
C THR A 560 24.15 16.33 8.58
N LEU A 561 24.27 15.04 8.92
CA LEU A 561 25.00 14.03 8.14
C LEU A 561 24.11 12.82 7.87
N VAL A 562 24.10 12.38 6.60
CA VAL A 562 23.52 11.10 6.19
C VAL A 562 24.61 10.25 5.55
N GLY A 563 24.90 9.08 6.11
CA GLY A 563 25.77 8.07 5.55
C GLY A 563 24.96 6.98 4.85
N ILE A 564 25.15 6.75 3.57
CA ILE A 564 24.52 5.67 2.83
C ILE A 564 25.54 4.57 2.57
N ILE A 565 25.30 3.43 3.21
CA ILE A 565 26.20 2.27 3.15
C ILE A 565 25.72 1.33 2.04
N ASN A 566 26.62 0.86 1.18
CA ASN A 566 26.31 0.01 0.02
C ASN A 566 25.25 0.66 -0.89
N GLY A 567 25.44 1.91 -1.29
CA GLY A 567 24.47 2.68 -2.05
C GLY A 567 24.07 2.02 -3.37
N ASP A 568 24.99 1.32 -4.04
CA ASP A 568 24.79 0.64 -5.31
C ASP A 568 24.35 -0.84 -5.20
N GLU A 569 24.13 -1.37 -4.00
CA GLU A 569 23.69 -2.76 -3.80
C GLU A 569 22.36 -3.06 -4.54
N GLY A 570 21.46 -2.09 -4.56
CA GLY A 570 20.19 -2.20 -5.27
C GLY A 570 20.33 -2.42 -6.77
N LEU A 571 21.38 -1.91 -7.40
CA LEU A 571 21.64 -2.02 -8.84
C LEU A 571 22.00 -3.45 -9.28
N ASN A 572 22.43 -4.28 -8.33
CA ASN A 572 22.78 -5.67 -8.59
C ASN A 572 21.58 -6.63 -8.55
N ARG A 573 20.35 -6.12 -8.47
CA ARG A 573 19.15 -6.96 -8.48
C ARG A 573 18.79 -7.41 -9.88
N THR A 574 18.06 -8.54 -9.93
CA THR A 574 17.61 -9.17 -11.16
C THR A 574 16.32 -8.57 -11.71
N ASP A 575 15.95 -7.35 -11.31
CA ASP A 575 14.72 -6.69 -11.68
C ASP A 575 14.98 -5.49 -12.59
N PHE A 576 14.14 -5.30 -13.59
CA PHE A 576 14.25 -4.18 -14.53
C PHE A 576 14.03 -2.80 -13.91
N ARG A 577 13.44 -2.73 -12.71
CA ARG A 577 13.24 -1.49 -11.94
C ARG A 577 14.35 -1.22 -10.92
N SER A 578 15.40 -2.04 -10.88
CA SER A 578 16.49 -1.92 -9.90
C SER A 578 17.15 -0.55 -9.91
N ALA A 579 17.39 0.01 -11.10
CA ALA A 579 17.98 1.33 -11.28
C ALA A 579 17.06 2.43 -10.74
N GLU A 580 15.77 2.40 -11.12
CA GLU A 580 14.73 3.32 -10.64
C GLU A 580 14.61 3.28 -9.12
N ALA A 581 14.43 2.10 -8.53
CA ALA A 581 14.30 1.94 -7.09
C ALA A 581 15.54 2.35 -6.30
N THR A 582 16.74 2.20 -6.88
CA THR A 582 18.00 2.62 -6.25
C THR A 582 18.13 4.14 -6.31
N PHE A 583 17.86 4.75 -7.47
CA PHE A 583 17.87 6.20 -7.61
C PHE A 583 16.88 6.86 -6.61
N ASP A 584 15.65 6.38 -6.54
CA ASP A 584 14.63 6.89 -5.62
C ASP A 584 15.11 6.83 -4.16
N LEU A 585 15.68 5.69 -3.75
CA LEU A 585 16.20 5.53 -2.39
C LEU A 585 17.32 6.50 -2.07
N LEU A 586 18.30 6.62 -2.99
CA LEU A 586 19.45 7.50 -2.79
C LEU A 586 19.02 8.97 -2.74
N MET A 587 18.12 9.40 -3.61
CA MET A 587 17.57 10.75 -3.63
C MET A 587 16.76 11.07 -2.37
N GLN A 588 15.90 10.15 -1.94
CA GLN A 588 15.10 10.33 -0.72
C GLN A 588 15.98 10.42 0.53
N ALA A 589 16.98 9.54 0.64
CA ALA A 589 17.93 9.55 1.76
C ALA A 589 18.77 10.83 1.76
N SER A 590 19.25 11.26 0.61
CA SER A 590 20.00 12.51 0.46
C SER A 590 19.18 13.75 0.85
N GLY A 591 17.87 13.69 0.66
CA GLY A 591 16.95 14.76 1.05
C GLY A 591 16.71 14.87 2.56
N ARG A 592 17.28 13.99 3.41
CA ARG A 592 17.09 14.01 4.88
C ARG A 592 18.08 14.91 5.62
N SER A 593 19.17 15.32 4.99
CA SER A 593 20.17 16.22 5.56
C SER A 593 19.89 17.69 5.21
N GLY A 594 20.17 18.62 6.16
CA GLY A 594 20.17 20.06 5.89
C GLY A 594 18.79 20.72 5.77
N ARG A 595 17.91 20.58 6.76
CA ARG A 595 16.54 21.14 6.74
C ARG A 595 16.33 22.45 7.51
N LYS A 596 17.28 22.86 8.35
CA LYS A 596 17.37 24.21 8.93
C LYS A 596 18.66 24.84 8.43
N ASP A 597 18.86 26.08 8.55
CA ASP A 597 19.95 26.97 8.12
C ASP A 597 21.40 26.41 8.05
N THR A 598 21.56 25.08 8.01
CA THR A 598 22.83 24.36 7.91
C THR A 598 22.89 23.56 6.62
N ASN A 599 23.99 23.68 5.88
CA ASN A 599 24.27 22.82 4.75
C ASN A 599 24.37 21.38 5.22
N GLY A 600 23.46 20.51 4.75
CA GLY A 600 23.49 19.10 5.04
C GLY A 600 24.59 18.39 4.23
N GLU A 601 25.24 17.42 4.86
CA GLU A 601 26.22 16.57 4.20
C GLU A 601 25.69 15.17 3.98
N VAL A 602 26.00 14.57 2.82
CA VAL A 602 25.65 13.19 2.49
C VAL A 602 26.90 12.47 2.00
N VAL A 603 27.17 11.31 2.55
CA VAL A 603 28.25 10.42 2.08
C VAL A 603 27.63 9.15 1.55
N ILE A 604 27.85 8.87 0.27
CA ILE A 604 27.36 7.64 -0.37
C ILE A 604 28.57 6.73 -0.66
N GLN A 605 28.64 5.60 0.02
CA GLN A 605 29.63 4.57 -0.19
C GLN A 605 29.13 3.60 -1.26
N VAL A 606 29.88 3.44 -2.34
CA VAL A 606 29.53 2.63 -3.51
C VAL A 606 30.75 1.84 -4.01
N PHE A 607 30.50 0.74 -4.71
CA PHE A 607 31.54 -0.05 -5.38
C PHE A 607 31.78 0.37 -6.84
N ASP A 608 30.78 1.00 -7.48
CA ASP A 608 30.90 1.57 -8.81
C ASP A 608 30.43 3.05 -8.81
N PRO A 609 31.33 3.98 -8.49
CA PRO A 609 30.99 5.40 -8.51
C PRO A 609 30.72 5.94 -9.93
N SER A 610 31.11 5.20 -10.99
CA SER A 610 30.92 5.64 -12.38
C SER A 610 29.52 5.32 -12.91
N HIS A 611 28.76 4.47 -12.23
CA HIS A 611 27.42 4.08 -12.67
C HIS A 611 26.51 5.30 -12.80
N TYR A 612 25.76 5.42 -13.92
CA TYR A 612 24.93 6.60 -14.22
C TYR A 612 23.92 6.95 -13.12
N VAL A 613 23.33 5.95 -12.44
CA VAL A 613 22.41 6.17 -11.30
C VAL A 613 23.12 6.93 -10.18
N VAL A 614 24.34 6.53 -9.83
CA VAL A 614 25.15 7.14 -8.77
C VAL A 614 25.55 8.57 -9.15
N GLN A 615 25.95 8.78 -10.40
CA GLN A 615 26.33 10.10 -10.93
C GLN A 615 25.11 11.06 -10.97
N CYS A 616 23.96 10.59 -11.46
CA CYS A 616 22.75 11.39 -11.48
C CYS A 616 22.25 11.72 -10.06
N THR A 617 22.45 10.81 -9.08
CA THR A 617 22.16 11.09 -7.67
C THR A 617 23.09 12.17 -7.13
N LYS A 618 24.40 12.11 -7.40
CA LYS A 618 25.37 13.13 -7.00
C LYS A 618 24.99 14.50 -7.54
N GLU A 619 24.58 14.56 -8.78
CA GLU A 619 24.13 15.79 -9.46
C GLU A 619 22.69 16.20 -9.03
N GLN A 620 21.99 15.35 -8.28
CA GLN A 620 20.59 15.54 -7.89
C GLN A 620 19.67 15.83 -9.10
N ASN A 621 19.95 15.16 -10.21
CA ASN A 621 19.30 15.42 -11.50
C ASN A 621 18.41 14.26 -11.92
N TYR A 622 17.11 14.37 -11.67
CA TYR A 622 16.11 13.37 -12.05
C TYR A 622 15.93 13.29 -13.57
N GLU A 623 15.93 14.43 -14.28
CA GLU A 623 15.71 14.46 -15.73
C GLU A 623 16.82 13.69 -16.47
N LYS A 624 18.09 13.91 -16.05
CA LYS A 624 19.24 13.18 -16.59
C LYS A 624 19.13 11.67 -16.32
N PHE A 625 18.73 11.29 -15.11
CA PHE A 625 18.46 9.90 -14.78
C PHE A 625 17.37 9.31 -15.68
N PHE A 626 16.22 9.99 -15.80
CA PHE A 626 15.11 9.58 -16.67
C PHE A 626 15.58 9.34 -18.11
N MET A 627 16.33 10.27 -18.69
CA MET A 627 16.81 10.14 -20.06
C MET A 627 17.70 8.90 -20.25
N HIS A 628 18.62 8.62 -19.34
CA HIS A 628 19.47 7.45 -19.39
C HIS A 628 18.67 6.15 -19.24
N GLU A 629 17.84 6.05 -18.22
CA GLU A 629 17.06 4.84 -17.94
C GLU A 629 16.07 4.52 -19.05
N MET A 630 15.44 5.54 -19.65
CA MET A 630 14.52 5.35 -20.76
C MET A 630 15.18 4.76 -22.01
N GLN A 631 16.48 4.99 -22.24
CA GLN A 631 17.22 4.34 -23.33
C GLN A 631 17.32 2.82 -23.08
N PHE A 632 17.66 2.41 -21.84
CA PHE A 632 17.71 1.00 -21.46
C PHE A 632 16.33 0.33 -21.51
N ARG A 633 15.28 1.02 -21.02
CA ARG A 633 13.90 0.50 -21.11
C ARG A 633 13.43 0.32 -22.55
N LYS A 634 13.80 1.24 -23.44
CA LYS A 634 13.50 1.14 -24.87
C LYS A 634 14.23 -0.02 -25.52
N ALA A 635 15.53 -0.14 -25.30
CA ALA A 635 16.35 -1.23 -25.84
C ALA A 635 15.89 -2.61 -25.34
N GLY A 636 15.61 -2.71 -24.03
CA GLY A 636 15.09 -3.91 -23.40
C GLY A 636 13.60 -4.15 -23.64
N GLN A 637 12.88 -3.24 -24.29
CA GLN A 637 11.42 -3.29 -24.45
C GLN A 637 10.69 -3.48 -23.11
N TYR A 638 11.06 -2.73 -22.08
CA TYR A 638 10.40 -2.72 -20.76
C TYR A 638 9.40 -1.55 -20.60
N PRO A 639 8.48 -1.60 -19.62
CA PRO A 639 7.64 -0.45 -19.32
C PRO A 639 8.45 0.83 -19.13
N PRO A 640 7.98 1.98 -19.66
CA PRO A 640 6.66 2.26 -20.21
C PRO A 640 6.50 2.01 -21.72
N TYR A 641 7.47 1.39 -22.40
CA TYR A 641 7.39 1.09 -23.85
C TYR A 641 6.53 -0.14 -24.16
N THR A 642 6.39 -1.04 -23.22
CA THR A 642 5.56 -2.25 -23.30
C THR A 642 4.83 -2.48 -21.99
N TYR A 643 3.87 -3.39 -22.02
CA TYR A 643 3.17 -3.89 -20.83
C TYR A 643 3.65 -5.29 -20.50
N LEU A 644 3.52 -5.67 -19.24
CA LEU A 644 3.87 -6.98 -18.74
C LEU A 644 2.65 -7.64 -18.08
N ILE A 645 2.48 -8.96 -18.26
CA ILE A 645 1.59 -9.78 -17.45
C ILE A 645 2.40 -10.96 -16.93
N ALA A 646 2.50 -11.09 -15.61
CA ALA A 646 3.14 -12.24 -14.97
C ALA A 646 2.07 -13.24 -14.54
N ILE A 647 2.20 -14.47 -15.04
CA ILE A 647 1.33 -15.61 -14.68
C ILE A 647 2.17 -16.55 -13.84
N THR A 648 1.78 -16.73 -12.57
CA THR A 648 2.48 -17.63 -11.64
C THR A 648 1.60 -18.82 -11.32
N VAL A 649 2.09 -20.02 -11.62
CA VAL A 649 1.46 -21.28 -11.25
C VAL A 649 2.08 -21.78 -9.95
N SER A 650 1.27 -22.19 -8.97
CA SER A 650 1.74 -22.61 -7.65
C SER A 650 0.94 -23.83 -7.15
N SER A 651 1.62 -24.88 -6.72
CA SER A 651 0.99 -26.07 -6.11
C SER A 651 1.96 -26.76 -5.14
N THR A 652 1.42 -27.57 -4.25
CA THR A 652 2.22 -28.49 -3.42
C THR A 652 2.79 -29.65 -4.22
N GLN A 653 2.25 -29.92 -5.42
CA GLN A 653 2.67 -31.00 -6.33
C GLN A 653 3.39 -30.41 -7.54
N GLN A 654 4.67 -30.75 -7.71
CA GLN A 654 5.50 -30.29 -8.84
C GLN A 654 4.86 -30.63 -10.19
N ASN A 655 4.41 -31.89 -10.36
CA ASN A 655 3.82 -32.35 -11.62
C ASN A 655 2.61 -31.52 -12.08
N LYS A 656 1.78 -31.03 -11.12
CA LYS A 656 0.67 -30.13 -11.44
C LYS A 656 1.15 -28.78 -11.94
N VAL A 657 2.21 -28.24 -11.33
CA VAL A 657 2.79 -26.97 -11.75
C VAL A 657 3.37 -27.10 -13.16
N ASP A 658 4.11 -28.17 -13.42
CA ASP A 658 4.74 -28.41 -14.73
C ASP A 658 3.68 -28.57 -15.83
N HIS A 659 2.64 -29.40 -15.58
CA HIS A 659 1.55 -29.63 -16.53
C HIS A 659 0.78 -28.34 -16.85
N THR A 660 0.33 -27.62 -15.82
CA THR A 660 -0.42 -26.37 -16.00
C THR A 660 0.42 -25.29 -16.71
N SER A 661 1.72 -25.20 -16.40
CA SER A 661 2.63 -24.25 -17.05
C SER A 661 2.85 -24.58 -18.53
N LEU A 662 2.97 -25.85 -18.90
CA LEU A 662 3.08 -26.29 -20.29
C LEU A 662 1.82 -26.00 -21.09
N LEU A 663 0.63 -26.28 -20.51
CA LEU A 663 -0.65 -25.94 -21.15
C LEU A 663 -0.78 -24.43 -21.39
N LEU A 664 -0.46 -23.61 -20.38
CA LEU A 664 -0.44 -22.14 -20.54
C LEU A 664 0.48 -21.70 -21.67
N MET A 665 1.71 -22.23 -21.74
CA MET A 665 2.65 -21.90 -22.81
C MET A 665 2.14 -22.28 -24.19
N HIS A 666 1.41 -23.38 -24.31
CA HIS A 666 0.86 -23.84 -25.59
C HIS A 666 -0.31 -22.97 -26.06
N HIS A 667 -1.19 -22.54 -25.14
CA HIS A 667 -2.42 -21.81 -25.47
C HIS A 667 -2.22 -20.29 -25.55
N LEU A 668 -1.14 -19.72 -24.93
CA LEU A 668 -0.87 -18.29 -24.98
C LEU A 668 -0.22 -17.89 -26.30
N GLN A 669 -1.02 -17.36 -27.22
CA GLN A 669 -0.59 -16.89 -28.54
C GLN A 669 -1.16 -15.50 -28.83
N GLY A 670 -0.39 -14.65 -29.54
CA GLY A 670 -0.82 -13.29 -29.93
C GLY A 670 0.35 -12.41 -30.35
N ASN A 671 0.08 -11.15 -30.61
CA ASN A 671 1.09 -10.14 -30.96
C ASN A 671 1.93 -9.68 -29.74
N PHE A 672 2.35 -10.63 -28.91
CA PHE A 672 3.17 -10.40 -27.72
C PHE A 672 4.18 -11.53 -27.55
N LYS A 673 5.27 -11.23 -26.86
CA LYS A 673 6.30 -12.23 -26.56
C LYS A 673 5.92 -12.99 -25.29
N VAL A 674 5.90 -14.31 -25.37
CA VAL A 674 5.81 -15.21 -24.21
C VAL A 674 7.21 -15.61 -23.81
N ILE A 675 7.61 -15.25 -22.58
CA ILE A 675 8.91 -15.59 -22.00
C ILE A 675 8.69 -16.81 -21.11
N GLY A 676 9.39 -17.86 -21.43
CA GLY A 676 9.23 -19.25 -21.05
C GLY A 676 8.99 -19.54 -19.58
N ILE A 677 8.90 -20.84 -19.26
CA ILE A 677 8.64 -21.31 -17.90
C ILE A 677 9.90 -21.08 -17.05
N ILE A 678 9.78 -20.19 -16.06
CA ILE A 678 10.85 -19.85 -15.11
C ILE A 678 10.47 -20.45 -13.75
N SER A 679 11.27 -21.40 -13.26
CA SER A 679 11.08 -21.94 -11.91
C SER A 679 11.48 -20.90 -10.86
N LEU A 680 10.59 -20.64 -9.91
CA LEU A 680 10.81 -19.74 -8.79
C LEU A 680 11.18 -20.52 -7.53
N LEU A 681 11.71 -19.85 -6.51
CA LEU A 681 11.93 -20.44 -5.20
C LEU A 681 10.63 -20.92 -4.58
N LYS A 682 10.68 -22.06 -3.88
CA LYS A 682 9.57 -22.51 -3.06
C LYS A 682 9.19 -21.46 -2.01
N LYS A 683 7.89 -21.26 -1.81
CA LYS A 683 7.36 -20.39 -0.77
C LYS A 683 6.22 -21.10 -0.05
N LYS A 684 6.35 -21.30 1.26
CA LYS A 684 5.35 -22.02 2.07
C LYS A 684 5.03 -23.41 1.48
N ASP A 685 6.06 -24.19 1.18
CA ASP A 685 6.03 -25.52 0.57
C ASP A 685 5.37 -25.63 -0.81
N LEU A 686 5.07 -24.49 -1.47
CA LEU A 686 4.55 -24.47 -2.83
C LEU A 686 5.69 -24.43 -3.85
N TYR A 687 5.68 -25.36 -4.79
CA TYR A 687 6.41 -25.28 -6.04
C TYR A 687 5.81 -24.16 -6.88
N ARG A 688 6.64 -23.38 -7.56
CA ARG A 688 6.20 -22.20 -8.28
C ARG A 688 6.89 -22.06 -9.61
N GLN A 689 6.14 -21.75 -10.65
CA GLN A 689 6.66 -21.40 -11.97
C GLN A 689 6.00 -20.14 -12.48
N ARG A 690 6.73 -19.37 -13.27
CA ARG A 690 6.26 -18.10 -13.85
C ARG A 690 6.38 -18.11 -15.36
N ILE A 691 5.35 -17.61 -16.03
CA ILE A 691 5.31 -17.25 -17.44
C ILE A 691 5.13 -15.73 -17.51
N LEU A 692 5.91 -15.05 -18.33
CA LEU A 692 5.84 -13.61 -18.50
C LEU A 692 5.42 -13.27 -19.93
N LEU A 693 4.33 -12.53 -20.06
CA LEU A 693 3.88 -11.94 -21.33
C LEU A 693 4.42 -10.51 -21.43
N LYS A 694 4.88 -10.13 -22.61
CA LYS A 694 5.44 -8.82 -22.89
C LYS A 694 4.96 -8.32 -24.26
N GLY A 695 4.24 -7.19 -24.26
CA GLY A 695 3.59 -6.69 -25.47
C GLY A 695 3.25 -5.21 -25.41
N LYS A 696 2.85 -4.65 -26.56
CA LYS A 696 2.46 -3.24 -26.70
C LYS A 696 0.97 -2.99 -26.50
N ASN A 697 0.14 -4.01 -26.64
CA ASN A 697 -1.30 -3.93 -26.49
C ASN A 697 -1.75 -4.73 -25.26
N LEU A 698 -2.04 -4.03 -24.16
CA LEU A 698 -2.43 -4.67 -22.90
C LEU A 698 -3.82 -5.31 -22.98
N ASP A 699 -4.74 -4.72 -23.76
CA ASP A 699 -6.12 -5.24 -23.89
C ASP A 699 -6.13 -6.57 -24.64
N GLU A 700 -5.32 -6.69 -25.69
CA GLU A 700 -5.13 -7.94 -26.43
C GLU A 700 -4.54 -9.02 -25.51
N MET A 701 -3.51 -8.67 -24.73
CA MET A 701 -2.89 -9.59 -23.78
C MET A 701 -3.89 -10.07 -22.73
N ARG A 702 -4.67 -9.15 -22.14
CA ARG A 702 -5.71 -9.49 -21.15
C ARG A 702 -6.79 -10.38 -21.72
N LYS A 703 -7.28 -10.05 -22.92
CA LYS A 703 -8.29 -10.84 -23.63
C LYS A 703 -7.80 -12.27 -23.87
N GLN A 704 -6.56 -12.42 -24.32
CA GLN A 704 -5.99 -13.74 -24.58
C GLN A 704 -5.82 -14.55 -23.29
N VAL A 705 -5.30 -13.93 -22.22
CA VAL A 705 -5.21 -14.60 -20.91
C VAL A 705 -6.58 -15.00 -20.40
N LYS A 706 -7.60 -14.12 -20.52
CA LYS A 706 -8.99 -14.43 -20.12
C LYS A 706 -9.54 -15.63 -20.89
N ASN A 707 -9.32 -15.72 -22.20
CA ASN A 707 -9.75 -16.84 -23.02
C ASN A 707 -9.09 -18.16 -22.59
N VAL A 708 -7.77 -18.13 -22.34
CA VAL A 708 -7.03 -19.32 -21.90
C VAL A 708 -7.49 -19.80 -20.51
N LEU A 709 -7.89 -18.89 -19.64
CA LEU A 709 -8.41 -19.23 -18.30
C LEU A 709 -9.83 -19.83 -18.32
N THR A 710 -10.56 -19.77 -19.44
CA THR A 710 -11.85 -20.44 -19.60
C THR A 710 -11.71 -21.89 -20.04
N ASP A 711 -10.49 -22.35 -20.36
CA ASP A 711 -10.18 -23.71 -20.69
C ASP A 711 -10.33 -24.64 -19.47
N THR A 712 -11.11 -25.69 -19.61
CA THR A 712 -11.48 -26.57 -18.50
C THR A 712 -10.41 -27.61 -18.13
N GLU A 713 -9.37 -27.77 -18.95
CA GLU A 713 -8.30 -28.75 -18.69
C GLU A 713 -7.28 -28.28 -17.63
N MET A 714 -7.31 -27.01 -17.25
CA MET A 714 -6.36 -26.41 -16.31
C MET A 714 -6.95 -26.27 -14.90
N ASP A 715 -6.13 -26.51 -13.88
CA ASP A 715 -6.46 -26.13 -12.51
C ASP A 715 -6.22 -24.63 -12.29
N ILE A 716 -7.23 -23.84 -12.72
CA ILE A 716 -7.18 -22.38 -12.67
C ILE A 716 -7.00 -21.80 -11.24
N ASN A 717 -7.27 -22.57 -10.20
CA ASN A 717 -7.09 -22.14 -8.81
C ASN A 717 -5.60 -22.07 -8.40
N THR A 718 -4.73 -22.75 -9.15
CA THR A 718 -3.28 -22.70 -8.94
C THR A 718 -2.64 -21.48 -9.60
N ILE A 719 -3.38 -20.71 -10.41
CA ILE A 719 -2.90 -19.63 -11.25
C ILE A 719 -3.14 -18.28 -10.58
N ARG A 720 -2.05 -17.52 -10.38
CA ARG A 720 -2.06 -16.11 -9.98
C ARG A 720 -1.62 -15.25 -11.16
N ILE A 721 -2.34 -14.17 -11.42
CA ILE A 721 -2.04 -13.22 -12.48
C ILE A 721 -1.71 -11.87 -11.87
N ASP A 722 -0.64 -11.26 -12.35
CA ASP A 722 -0.25 -9.89 -12.01
C ASP A 722 -0.06 -9.08 -13.29
N VAL A 723 -0.96 -8.14 -13.50
CA VAL A 723 -0.92 -7.21 -14.65
C VAL A 723 -0.04 -6.02 -14.26
N ASN A 724 0.96 -5.71 -15.07
CA ASN A 724 1.99 -4.70 -14.81
C ASN A 724 2.65 -4.89 -13.44
N PRO A 725 3.34 -6.03 -13.22
CA PRO A 725 4.05 -6.29 -11.97
C PRO A 725 5.15 -5.25 -11.75
N LEU A 726 5.31 -4.83 -10.49
CA LEU A 726 6.42 -3.94 -10.11
C LEU A 726 7.74 -4.69 -9.95
N THR A 727 7.66 -5.97 -9.58
CA THR A 727 8.83 -6.85 -9.42
C THR A 727 8.60 -8.15 -10.16
N LEU A 728 9.70 -8.74 -10.63
CA LEU A 728 9.72 -10.03 -11.28
C LEU A 728 10.39 -11.11 -10.39
N ASP A 729 10.43 -10.95 -9.08
CA ASP A 729 11.02 -11.90 -8.13
C ASP A 729 10.05 -12.98 -7.64
#